data_fe9cbb47b5c9c8713c3363c4d6359a6d
#
_entry.id   fe9cbb47b5c9c8713c3363c4d6359a6d
#
_cell.length_a   1.000
_cell.length_b   1.000
_cell.length_c   1.000
_cell.angle_alpha   90.00
_cell.angle_beta   90.00
_cell.angle_gamma   90.00
#
_symmetry.space_group_name_H-M   'P 1'
#
loop_
_entity.id
_entity.type
_entity.pdbx_description
1 polymer ?
#
loop_
_entity_poly.entity_id
_entity_poly.type
_entity_poly.pdbx_seq_one_letter_code
_entity_poly.pdbx_strand_id
1 'polypeptide(L)'
;QSDSQTSEWYSYFENDVLEKIKKIYKKEAYIMAKKGSLSITSENIFPVIKKWLYSDHDIFLREIVSNAVDATQKLKVLASTGEIKEELGDLKIRVKADKEAGTLTVSDHGIGMTREEVEKYINQIAFSGAEEFLEKYKNDANAIIGHFGLGFYSSFMVSKKVEIRTLSYKEGAQAVMWSCDGSPAYEMTDIEKSERGTDIILYVDDDNKEFLEEQRIETLLKKYCRFLPVPVVFGKEQEWKDGKYVDTDKDRVINDMEPAWTRKPTDLTDEDYRKFYADLYPGIDEPLFWIHLNIDYPFKLTGILYFPKIKNNIDINRYKIQLYCNQVFVTDSVEGIVPDFLMLLQGVIDSPDIPLNVSRSYLQSDSNVKKISGYITKKVSERLQEIFNSDRKQFEEKWDDLKIFIEYGMLSDEKFYERAQKFVLLKDTEDKYYTLDEYKKLIEGNQTDKDGQLVYLYATDKEAQYSYIDTAVSRGYDVLLMNGQLDPHFIGMLEQKLEKSRFVRVDSDLIDKLIKKSDTTSNTALDEQQRDMMTSVFKSQIPAMEKSDFLVMFEPVGATAQPIVITQNEFMRRMKDMAAIQSGMAFYGELPDSYNLIVNTDHPLSQKVIADTESACKSELTPILDELKTVNEEIERLQEAKKDKKDDEIPVADKEALKHAEEKAKELRAKESDILKTYADQTPLVRQLVDLALLSNNMLKGEALSKFIKRSVEML
;
A
#
# COMPACT_ATOMS: atom_id res chain seq x y z
N GLN A 1 43.13 -3.41 -64.80
CA GLN A 1 41.91 -3.23 -65.64
C GLN A 1 40.61 -3.80 -65.02
N SER A 2 40.59 -4.19 -63.74
CA SER A 2 39.40 -4.76 -63.09
C SER A 2 38.77 -3.88 -61.99
N ASP A 3 39.35 -2.74 -61.65
CA ASP A 3 38.87 -1.90 -60.54
C ASP A 3 38.07 -0.65 -60.95
N SER A 4 37.96 -0.36 -62.24
CA SER A 4 37.20 0.81 -62.71
C SER A 4 35.73 0.52 -63.04
N GLN A 5 35.38 -0.74 -63.31
CA GLN A 5 33.98 -1.10 -63.64
C GLN A 5 33.07 -1.30 -62.42
N THR A 6 33.64 -1.63 -61.26
CA THR A 6 32.83 -1.78 -60.02
C THR A 6 32.44 -0.45 -59.40
N SER A 7 33.23 0.62 -59.55
CA SER A 7 32.88 1.95 -59.01
C SER A 7 31.78 2.65 -59.81
N GLU A 8 31.69 2.43 -61.13
CA GLU A 8 30.61 3.02 -61.95
C GLU A 8 29.26 2.34 -61.73
N TRP A 9 29.26 1.02 -61.39
CA TRP A 9 28.01 0.31 -61.09
C TRP A 9 27.43 0.75 -59.70
N TYR A 10 28.26 0.96 -58.71
CA TYR A 10 27.80 1.48 -57.40
C TYR A 10 27.23 2.92 -57.51
N SER A 11 27.88 3.78 -58.28
CA SER A 11 27.41 5.15 -58.45
C SER A 11 26.10 5.23 -59.25
N TYR A 12 25.88 4.29 -60.19
CA TYR A 12 24.63 4.23 -60.97
C TYR A 12 23.47 3.69 -60.13
N PHE A 13 23.72 2.77 -59.20
CA PHE A 13 22.72 2.21 -58.31
C PHE A 13 22.32 3.20 -57.17
N GLU A 14 23.26 3.96 -56.63
CA GLU A 14 22.97 4.97 -55.64
C GLU A 14 22.15 6.14 -56.24
N ASN A 15 22.43 6.55 -57.43
CA ASN A 15 21.67 7.62 -58.11
C ASN A 15 20.25 7.19 -58.51
N ASP A 16 20.04 5.97 -58.95
CA ASP A 16 18.68 5.47 -59.28
C ASP A 16 17.83 5.25 -58.03
N VAL A 17 18.43 4.79 -56.93
CA VAL A 17 17.77 4.65 -55.61
C VAL A 17 17.45 6.03 -55.03
N LEU A 18 18.38 6.97 -55.09
CA LEU A 18 18.14 8.35 -54.61
C LEU A 18 17.09 9.10 -55.46
N GLU A 19 17.02 8.86 -56.77
CA GLU A 19 15.98 9.43 -57.63
C GLU A 19 14.61 8.79 -57.32
N LYS A 20 14.55 7.50 -57.06
CA LYS A 20 13.30 6.81 -56.66
C LYS A 20 12.85 7.25 -55.28
N ILE A 21 13.73 7.41 -54.34
CA ILE A 21 13.44 7.94 -53.02
C ILE A 21 12.96 9.39 -53.11
N LYS A 22 13.62 10.25 -53.92
CA LYS A 22 13.16 11.63 -54.18
C LYS A 22 11.78 11.68 -54.87
N LYS A 23 11.47 10.72 -55.76
CA LYS A 23 10.14 10.60 -56.39
C LYS A 23 9.08 10.13 -55.42
N ILE A 24 9.42 9.26 -54.49
CA ILE A 24 8.52 8.82 -53.39
C ILE A 24 8.23 10.00 -52.45
N TYR A 25 9.26 10.71 -51.98
CA TYR A 25 9.10 11.91 -51.15
C TYR A 25 8.41 13.06 -51.87
N LYS A 26 8.59 13.22 -53.20
CA LYS A 26 7.81 14.18 -53.97
C LYS A 26 6.34 13.78 -54.21
N LYS A 27 6.05 12.46 -54.20
CA LYS A 27 4.68 11.95 -54.29
C LYS A 27 3.94 12.05 -52.95
N GLU A 28 4.65 11.92 -51.84
CA GLU A 28 4.09 12.15 -50.49
C GLU A 28 3.94 13.64 -50.17
N ALA A 29 4.79 14.52 -50.70
CA ALA A 29 4.65 15.97 -50.57
C ALA A 29 3.52 16.60 -51.39
N TYR A 30 2.85 15.83 -52.28
CA TYR A 30 1.69 16.26 -53.04
C TYR A 30 0.36 15.77 -52.45
N ILE A 31 0.37 15.26 -51.19
CA ILE A 31 -0.86 15.23 -50.41
C ILE A 31 -1.09 16.69 -49.97
N MET A 32 -1.83 17.42 -50.75
CA MET A 32 -2.36 18.74 -50.35
C MET A 32 -3.00 18.54 -48.98
N ALA A 33 -2.41 19.12 -47.94
CA ALA A 33 -3.08 19.27 -46.67
C ALA A 33 -4.37 20.06 -46.91
N LYS A 34 -5.48 19.34 -46.97
CA LYS A 34 -6.81 19.95 -47.07
C LYS A 34 -7.04 20.66 -45.74
N LYS A 35 -6.76 21.94 -45.68
CA LYS A 35 -7.14 22.77 -44.53
C LYS A 35 -8.67 22.85 -44.54
N GLY A 36 -9.28 22.12 -43.61
CA GLY A 36 -10.69 22.21 -43.29
C GLY A 36 -10.86 22.61 -41.85
N SER A 37 -11.89 23.35 -41.52
CA SER A 37 -12.32 23.55 -40.14
C SER A 37 -13.04 22.29 -39.67
N LEU A 38 -12.72 21.81 -38.46
CA LEU A 38 -13.52 20.80 -37.79
C LEU A 38 -14.88 21.44 -37.45
N SER A 39 -15.97 20.89 -37.96
CA SER A 39 -17.33 21.29 -37.59
C SER A 39 -17.94 20.22 -36.69
N ILE A 40 -18.45 20.62 -35.53
CA ILE A 40 -19.20 19.76 -34.62
C ILE A 40 -20.68 20.12 -34.82
N THR A 41 -21.50 19.13 -35.19
CA THR A 41 -22.95 19.30 -35.21
C THR A 41 -23.53 18.94 -33.86
N SER A 42 -24.39 19.78 -33.31
CA SER A 42 -25.04 19.56 -32.00
C SER A 42 -25.82 18.24 -31.91
N GLU A 43 -26.32 17.72 -33.04
CA GLU A 43 -26.97 16.40 -33.13
C GLU A 43 -26.09 15.23 -32.68
N ASN A 44 -24.77 15.34 -32.84
CA ASN A 44 -23.82 14.29 -32.47
C ASN A 44 -23.25 14.46 -31.08
N ILE A 45 -23.31 15.65 -30.48
CA ILE A 45 -22.63 15.93 -29.22
C ILE A 45 -23.47 15.54 -27.98
N PHE A 46 -24.81 15.72 -28.03
CA PHE A 46 -25.69 15.33 -26.93
C PHE A 46 -25.65 13.83 -26.59
N PRO A 47 -25.66 12.89 -27.59
CA PRO A 47 -25.46 11.47 -27.30
C PRO A 47 -24.11 11.17 -26.68
N VAL A 48 -23.05 11.91 -27.05
CA VAL A 48 -21.71 11.76 -26.47
C VAL A 48 -21.69 12.25 -25.01
N ILE A 49 -22.32 13.40 -24.74
CA ILE A 49 -22.44 13.92 -23.37
C ILE A 49 -23.23 12.94 -22.50
N LYS A 50 -24.38 12.43 -22.95
CA LYS A 50 -25.22 11.48 -22.22
C LYS A 50 -24.52 10.14 -21.89
N LYS A 51 -23.71 9.61 -22.83
CA LYS A 51 -23.16 8.24 -22.72
C LYS A 51 -21.70 8.17 -22.29
N TRP A 52 -20.90 9.21 -22.53
CA TRP A 52 -19.44 9.09 -22.49
C TRP A 52 -18.75 10.16 -21.67
N LEU A 53 -19.36 11.32 -21.46
CA LEU A 53 -18.70 12.43 -20.78
C LEU A 53 -18.70 12.23 -19.24
N TYR A 54 -19.76 11.63 -18.73
CA TYR A 54 -19.93 11.40 -17.31
C TYR A 54 -20.23 9.91 -17.05
N SER A 55 -19.43 9.30 -16.20
CA SER A 55 -19.57 7.88 -15.82
C SER A 55 -20.67 7.63 -14.79
N ASP A 56 -21.13 8.67 -14.10
CA ASP A 56 -22.10 8.60 -13.03
C ASP A 56 -23.15 9.72 -13.20
N HIS A 57 -24.44 9.37 -13.23
CA HIS A 57 -25.54 10.33 -13.34
C HIS A 57 -25.62 11.28 -12.14
N ASP A 58 -25.21 10.85 -10.97
CA ASP A 58 -25.21 11.63 -9.72
C ASP A 58 -24.50 12.99 -9.83
N ILE A 59 -23.55 13.10 -10.76
CA ILE A 59 -22.71 14.28 -10.96
C ILE A 59 -23.52 15.51 -11.42
N PHE A 60 -24.67 15.32 -12.06
CA PHE A 60 -25.46 16.45 -12.58
C PHE A 60 -25.79 17.46 -11.47
N LEU A 61 -26.15 16.98 -10.28
CA LEU A 61 -26.54 17.87 -9.18
C LEU A 61 -25.33 18.69 -8.67
N ARG A 62 -24.14 18.04 -8.58
CA ARG A 62 -22.89 18.74 -8.25
C ARG A 62 -22.62 19.86 -9.24
N GLU A 63 -22.72 19.61 -10.53
CA GLU A 63 -22.41 20.59 -11.56
C GLU A 63 -23.38 21.78 -11.55
N ILE A 64 -24.68 21.52 -11.41
CA ILE A 64 -25.69 22.61 -11.38
C ILE A 64 -25.54 23.46 -10.11
N VAL A 65 -25.37 22.83 -8.94
CA VAL A 65 -25.18 23.58 -7.69
C VAL A 65 -23.84 24.33 -7.70
N SER A 66 -22.79 23.77 -8.29
CA SER A 66 -21.50 24.47 -8.43
C SER A 66 -21.61 25.71 -9.33
N ASN A 67 -22.39 25.63 -10.40
CA ASN A 67 -22.66 26.81 -11.25
C ASN A 67 -23.42 27.91 -10.50
N ALA A 68 -24.36 27.54 -9.65
CA ALA A 68 -25.09 28.49 -8.76
C ALA A 68 -24.15 29.14 -7.71
N VAL A 69 -23.20 28.35 -7.18
CA VAL A 69 -22.12 28.89 -6.30
C VAL A 69 -21.27 29.91 -7.07
N ASP A 70 -20.83 29.58 -8.28
CA ASP A 70 -20.01 30.46 -9.11
C ASP A 70 -20.74 31.78 -9.44
N ALA A 71 -22.03 31.70 -9.79
CA ALA A 71 -22.86 32.88 -10.04
C ALA A 71 -22.94 33.78 -8.79
N THR A 72 -23.05 33.18 -7.61
CA THR A 72 -23.10 33.89 -6.35
C THR A 72 -21.74 34.46 -5.95
N GLN A 73 -20.66 33.73 -6.15
CA GLN A 73 -19.30 34.22 -5.88
C GLN A 73 -18.90 35.38 -6.83
N LYS A 74 -19.24 35.29 -8.11
CA LYS A 74 -19.06 36.38 -9.07
C LYS A 74 -19.77 37.66 -8.58
N LEU A 75 -21.00 37.54 -8.08
CA LEU A 75 -21.73 38.65 -7.52
C LEU A 75 -21.02 39.29 -6.32
N LYS A 76 -20.51 38.46 -5.40
CA LYS A 76 -19.74 38.94 -4.22
C LYS A 76 -18.48 39.70 -4.66
N VAL A 77 -17.77 39.22 -5.68
CA VAL A 77 -16.59 39.90 -6.24
C VAL A 77 -16.96 41.25 -6.84
N LEU A 78 -18.04 41.33 -7.64
CA LEU A 78 -18.53 42.58 -8.22
C LEU A 78 -18.94 43.60 -7.13
N ALA A 79 -19.50 43.16 -6.03
CA ALA A 79 -19.84 44.00 -4.91
C ALA A 79 -18.56 44.47 -4.17
N SER A 80 -17.59 43.62 -3.94
CA SER A 80 -16.33 43.98 -3.29
C SER A 80 -15.49 44.98 -4.09
N THR A 81 -15.57 44.92 -5.44
CA THR A 81 -14.92 45.88 -6.35
C THR A 81 -15.71 47.18 -6.55
N GLY A 82 -16.92 47.27 -5.95
CA GLY A 82 -17.77 48.45 -6.04
C GLY A 82 -18.53 48.62 -7.35
N GLU A 83 -18.57 47.59 -8.21
CA GLU A 83 -19.38 47.56 -9.41
C GLU A 83 -20.87 47.39 -9.10
N ILE A 84 -21.21 46.82 -7.96
CA ILE A 84 -22.56 46.70 -7.42
C ILE A 84 -22.62 47.46 -6.10
N LYS A 85 -23.56 48.41 -5.97
CA LYS A 85 -23.72 49.28 -4.77
C LYS A 85 -24.94 48.91 -3.93
N GLU A 86 -25.80 48.04 -4.46
CA GLU A 86 -27.00 47.59 -3.78
C GLU A 86 -26.71 46.49 -2.77
N GLU A 87 -27.59 46.35 -1.79
CA GLU A 87 -27.53 45.20 -0.85
C GLU A 87 -27.76 43.90 -1.65
N LEU A 88 -26.89 42.89 -1.37
CA LEU A 88 -26.94 41.65 -2.11
C LEU A 88 -28.15 40.78 -1.80
N GLY A 89 -28.81 41.00 -0.67
CA GLY A 89 -30.01 40.26 -0.23
C GLY A 89 -29.68 38.79 0.16
N ASP A 90 -30.67 37.91 -0.04
CA ASP A 90 -30.51 36.48 0.27
C ASP A 90 -29.65 35.79 -0.83
N LEU A 91 -28.51 35.28 -0.44
CA LEU A 91 -27.56 34.61 -1.35
C LEU A 91 -27.61 33.07 -1.25
N LYS A 92 -28.63 32.53 -0.59
CA LYS A 92 -28.78 31.07 -0.45
C LYS A 92 -29.13 30.44 -1.80
N ILE A 93 -28.52 29.28 -2.03
CA ILE A 93 -28.92 28.40 -3.14
C ILE A 93 -30.00 27.47 -2.61
N ARG A 94 -31.13 27.39 -3.33
CA ARG A 94 -32.28 26.57 -2.95
C ARG A 94 -32.44 25.40 -3.88
N VAL A 95 -32.50 24.19 -3.33
CA VAL A 95 -32.82 22.98 -4.08
C VAL A 95 -34.21 22.50 -3.67
N LYS A 96 -35.07 22.23 -4.65
CA LYS A 96 -36.44 21.75 -4.40
C LYS A 96 -36.78 20.62 -5.35
N ALA A 97 -37.17 19.48 -4.81
CA ALA A 97 -37.78 18.38 -5.55
C ALA A 97 -39.31 18.50 -5.46
N ASP A 98 -40.00 18.34 -6.59
CA ASP A 98 -41.46 18.36 -6.68
C ASP A 98 -41.91 17.10 -7.41
N LYS A 99 -42.39 16.12 -6.66
CA LYS A 99 -42.82 14.82 -7.19
C LYS A 99 -44.06 14.91 -8.07
N GLU A 100 -45.00 15.82 -7.72
CA GLU A 100 -46.23 15.97 -8.46
C GLU A 100 -45.98 16.63 -9.82
N ALA A 101 -45.14 17.66 -9.83
CA ALA A 101 -44.72 18.33 -11.06
C ALA A 101 -43.67 17.53 -11.84
N GLY A 102 -43.02 16.51 -11.23
CA GLY A 102 -41.92 15.76 -11.80
C GLY A 102 -40.67 16.60 -12.06
N THR A 103 -40.41 17.60 -11.19
CA THR A 103 -39.32 18.56 -11.36
C THR A 103 -38.34 18.62 -10.20
N LEU A 104 -37.07 18.85 -10.55
CA LEU A 104 -36.04 19.24 -9.59
C LEU A 104 -35.58 20.66 -9.97
N THR A 105 -35.67 21.60 -9.04
CA THR A 105 -35.31 23.00 -9.25
C THR A 105 -34.10 23.39 -8.40
N VAL A 106 -33.11 24.06 -9.00
CA VAL A 106 -32.00 24.72 -8.33
C VAL A 106 -32.09 26.22 -8.60
N SER A 107 -32.20 27.02 -7.55
CA SER A 107 -32.38 28.48 -7.63
C SER A 107 -31.20 29.17 -6.93
N ASP A 108 -30.59 30.16 -7.58
CA ASP A 108 -29.61 31.09 -7.01
C ASP A 108 -30.06 32.54 -7.17
N HIS A 109 -29.47 33.43 -6.35
CA HIS A 109 -29.61 34.88 -6.43
C HIS A 109 -28.25 35.53 -6.83
N GLY A 110 -27.48 34.83 -7.66
CA GLY A 110 -26.21 35.28 -8.22
C GLY A 110 -26.33 36.38 -9.26
N ILE A 111 -25.35 36.47 -10.13
CA ILE A 111 -25.31 37.52 -11.19
C ILE A 111 -26.43 37.42 -12.23
N GLY A 112 -27.10 36.26 -12.38
CA GLY A 112 -28.03 36.00 -13.47
C GLY A 112 -27.41 36.19 -14.86
N MET A 113 -28.24 36.17 -15.90
CA MET A 113 -27.81 36.31 -17.30
C MET A 113 -28.79 37.22 -18.08
N THR A 114 -28.24 38.01 -19.03
CA THR A 114 -29.04 38.67 -20.08
C THR A 114 -29.34 37.71 -21.22
N ARG A 115 -30.19 38.08 -22.14
CA ARG A 115 -30.49 37.29 -23.32
C ARG A 115 -29.23 36.92 -24.13
N GLU A 116 -28.38 37.91 -24.34
CA GLU A 116 -27.10 37.74 -25.08
C GLU A 116 -26.14 36.84 -24.33
N GLU A 117 -26.15 36.89 -23.02
CA GLU A 117 -25.32 36.00 -22.14
C GLU A 117 -25.84 34.56 -22.20
N VAL A 118 -27.16 34.33 -22.21
CA VAL A 118 -27.74 33.00 -22.43
C VAL A 118 -27.34 32.46 -23.82
N GLU A 119 -27.43 33.26 -24.87
CA GLU A 119 -27.02 32.88 -26.24
C GLU A 119 -25.50 32.53 -26.26
N LYS A 120 -24.67 33.28 -25.55
CA LYS A 120 -23.23 33.10 -25.53
C LYS A 120 -22.79 31.92 -24.69
N TYR A 121 -23.33 31.74 -23.47
CA TYR A 121 -22.83 30.78 -22.47
C TYR A 121 -23.64 29.48 -22.41
N ILE A 122 -24.91 29.50 -22.83
CA ILE A 122 -25.78 28.32 -22.83
C ILE A 122 -25.90 27.68 -24.21
N ASN A 123 -25.97 28.45 -25.28
CA ASN A 123 -26.11 27.89 -26.62
C ASN A 123 -24.78 27.53 -27.29
N GLN A 124 -23.64 27.95 -26.74
CA GLN A 124 -22.31 27.56 -27.21
C GLN A 124 -21.69 26.50 -26.32
N ILE A 125 -21.74 25.26 -26.79
CA ILE A 125 -21.20 24.10 -26.04
C ILE A 125 -19.67 24.25 -25.84
N ALA A 126 -19.18 23.95 -24.66
CA ALA A 126 -17.78 24.09 -24.25
C ALA A 126 -17.25 25.55 -24.26
N PHE A 127 -18.13 26.51 -24.09
CA PHE A 127 -17.74 27.89 -23.88
C PHE A 127 -18.04 28.33 -22.45
N SER A 128 -17.02 28.79 -21.72
CA SER A 128 -17.13 29.22 -20.33
C SER A 128 -16.82 30.71 -20.18
N GLY A 129 -17.71 31.44 -19.51
CA GLY A 129 -17.44 32.81 -19.08
C GLY A 129 -16.50 32.92 -17.87
N ALA A 130 -15.99 31.80 -17.37
CA ALA A 130 -15.06 31.79 -16.23
C ALA A 130 -13.72 32.43 -16.57
N GLU A 131 -13.14 32.10 -17.74
CA GLU A 131 -11.84 32.63 -18.16
C GLU A 131 -11.87 34.16 -18.34
N GLU A 132 -12.91 34.70 -18.98
CA GLU A 132 -13.07 36.16 -19.15
C GLU A 132 -13.18 36.86 -17.78
N PHE A 133 -13.88 36.24 -16.83
CA PHE A 133 -14.03 36.77 -15.49
C PHE A 133 -12.70 36.69 -14.69
N LEU A 134 -11.99 35.57 -14.78
CA LEU A 134 -10.69 35.35 -14.15
C LEU A 134 -9.60 36.32 -14.66
N GLU A 135 -9.61 36.62 -15.96
CA GLU A 135 -8.67 37.59 -16.54
C GLU A 135 -8.95 39.02 -16.03
N LYS A 136 -10.22 39.40 -15.89
CA LYS A 136 -10.62 40.72 -15.41
C LYS A 136 -10.36 40.93 -13.92
N TYR A 137 -10.53 39.89 -13.08
CA TYR A 137 -10.49 39.97 -11.61
C TYR A 137 -9.41 39.05 -11.00
N LYS A 138 -8.20 39.10 -11.54
CA LYS A 138 -7.08 38.16 -11.22
C LYS A 138 -6.76 37.97 -9.74
N ASN A 139 -7.02 38.96 -8.89
CA ASN A 139 -6.66 38.87 -7.45
C ASN A 139 -7.76 38.25 -6.58
N ASP A 140 -9.02 38.22 -7.05
CA ASP A 140 -10.20 37.76 -6.29
C ASP A 140 -10.87 36.52 -6.91
N ALA A 141 -10.36 36.06 -8.02
CA ALA A 141 -11.02 35.09 -8.88
C ALA A 141 -10.75 33.62 -8.53
N ASN A 142 -9.96 33.32 -7.49
CA ASN A 142 -9.59 31.95 -7.10
C ASN A 142 -10.75 31.10 -6.57
N ALA A 143 -11.96 31.66 -6.44
CA ALA A 143 -13.14 30.99 -5.91
C ALA A 143 -14.05 30.40 -6.98
N ILE A 144 -13.72 30.51 -8.28
CA ILE A 144 -14.57 30.00 -9.35
C ILE A 144 -14.28 28.52 -9.60
N ILE A 145 -15.34 27.72 -9.65
CA ILE A 145 -15.33 26.27 -9.73
C ILE A 145 -15.39 25.80 -11.20
N GLY A 146 -16.23 26.42 -12.04
CA GLY A 146 -16.52 25.98 -13.41
C GLY A 146 -15.56 26.54 -14.45
N HIS A 147 -14.82 25.67 -15.15
CA HIS A 147 -13.87 26.08 -16.20
C HIS A 147 -14.21 25.59 -17.61
N PHE A 148 -14.98 24.49 -17.76
CA PHE A 148 -15.08 23.78 -19.04
C PHE A 148 -16.30 24.13 -19.87
N GLY A 149 -17.30 24.85 -19.33
CA GLY A 149 -18.54 25.18 -20.05
C GLY A 149 -19.38 23.96 -20.45
N LEU A 150 -19.21 22.83 -19.81
CA LEU A 150 -19.91 21.57 -20.10
C LEU A 150 -20.78 21.08 -18.95
N GLY A 151 -20.55 21.56 -17.70
CA GLY A 151 -21.25 21.09 -16.51
C GLY A 151 -22.79 21.21 -16.60
N PHE A 152 -23.27 22.30 -17.13
CA PHE A 152 -24.72 22.51 -17.33
C PHE A 152 -25.40 21.40 -18.14
N TYR A 153 -24.73 20.88 -19.17
CA TYR A 153 -25.31 19.87 -20.04
C TYR A 153 -25.47 18.50 -19.38
N SER A 154 -24.85 18.27 -18.22
CA SER A 154 -25.11 17.07 -17.41
C SER A 154 -26.57 16.96 -16.96
N SER A 155 -27.30 18.08 -16.92
CA SER A 155 -28.73 18.11 -16.62
C SER A 155 -29.57 17.25 -17.58
N PHE A 156 -29.15 17.11 -18.83
CA PHE A 156 -29.83 16.27 -19.83
C PHE A 156 -29.60 14.76 -19.64
N MET A 157 -28.76 14.36 -18.73
CA MET A 157 -28.59 12.95 -18.40
C MET A 157 -29.79 12.39 -17.61
N VAL A 158 -30.46 13.25 -16.85
CA VAL A 158 -31.54 12.88 -15.93
C VAL A 158 -32.88 13.51 -16.25
N SER A 159 -32.95 14.37 -17.28
CA SER A 159 -34.15 15.11 -17.59
C SER A 159 -34.52 15.02 -19.08
N LYS A 160 -35.82 15.01 -19.35
CA LYS A 160 -36.41 15.08 -20.67
C LYS A 160 -36.57 16.52 -21.21
N LYS A 161 -36.49 17.51 -20.31
CA LYS A 161 -36.53 18.94 -20.65
C LYS A 161 -35.82 19.70 -19.55
N VAL A 162 -35.06 20.74 -19.91
CA VAL A 162 -34.44 21.70 -19.01
C VAL A 162 -34.97 23.08 -19.29
N GLU A 163 -35.34 23.85 -18.26
CA GLU A 163 -35.79 25.22 -18.36
C GLU A 163 -34.93 26.11 -17.46
N ILE A 164 -34.47 27.24 -18.02
CA ILE A 164 -33.71 28.25 -17.26
C ILE A 164 -34.58 29.51 -17.24
N ARG A 165 -34.79 30.08 -16.03
CA ARG A 165 -35.40 31.39 -15.82
C ARG A 165 -34.38 32.29 -15.17
N THR A 166 -33.95 33.36 -15.83
CA THR A 166 -32.84 34.18 -15.35
C THR A 166 -33.10 35.68 -15.47
N LEU A 167 -32.60 36.43 -14.48
CA LEU A 167 -32.59 37.91 -14.52
C LEU A 167 -31.19 38.38 -14.11
N SER A 168 -30.55 39.12 -14.98
CA SER A 168 -29.20 39.67 -14.75
C SER A 168 -29.20 40.77 -13.66
N TYR A 169 -28.09 40.93 -12.98
CA TYR A 169 -27.82 42.03 -12.04
C TYR A 169 -27.72 43.40 -12.73
N LYS A 170 -27.57 43.41 -14.06
CA LYS A 170 -27.39 44.66 -14.83
C LYS A 170 -28.66 45.49 -14.82
N GLU A 171 -28.50 46.77 -14.57
CA GLU A 171 -29.64 47.71 -14.50
C GLU A 171 -30.41 47.71 -15.85
N GLY A 172 -31.74 47.60 -15.80
CA GLY A 172 -32.62 47.55 -16.98
C GLY A 172 -32.61 46.21 -17.74
N ALA A 173 -31.98 45.16 -17.19
CA ALA A 173 -32.01 43.84 -17.80
C ALA A 173 -33.45 43.27 -17.83
N GLN A 174 -33.84 42.63 -18.95
CA GLN A 174 -35.10 41.91 -19.09
C GLN A 174 -34.88 40.44 -18.68
N ALA A 175 -35.81 39.90 -17.90
CA ALA A 175 -35.77 38.49 -17.51
C ALA A 175 -36.10 37.59 -18.71
N VAL A 176 -35.43 36.47 -18.81
CA VAL A 176 -35.50 35.55 -19.95
C VAL A 176 -35.75 34.12 -19.47
N MET A 177 -36.64 33.42 -20.15
CA MET A 177 -36.82 31.98 -20.07
C MET A 177 -36.19 31.32 -21.30
N TRP A 178 -35.35 30.33 -21.08
CA TRP A 178 -34.76 29.43 -22.07
C TRP A 178 -35.23 28.01 -21.80
N SER A 179 -35.57 27.24 -22.83
CA SER A 179 -35.88 25.82 -22.63
C SER A 179 -35.39 24.95 -23.78
N CYS A 180 -35.00 23.71 -23.46
CA CYS A 180 -34.55 22.72 -24.42
C CYS A 180 -34.92 21.31 -23.92
N ASP A 181 -35.29 20.44 -24.86
CA ASP A 181 -35.62 19.03 -24.63
C ASP A 181 -34.47 18.07 -24.91
N GLY A 182 -33.24 18.60 -25.05
CA GLY A 182 -32.06 17.83 -25.41
C GLY A 182 -31.88 17.60 -26.92
N SER A 183 -32.76 18.15 -27.73
CA SER A 183 -32.56 18.31 -29.19
C SER A 183 -31.66 19.53 -29.46
N PRO A 184 -31.18 19.72 -30.69
CA PRO A 184 -30.44 20.93 -31.07
C PRO A 184 -31.27 22.22 -31.04
N ALA A 185 -32.60 22.11 -30.93
CA ALA A 185 -33.51 23.25 -30.88
C ALA A 185 -33.73 23.73 -29.44
N TYR A 186 -33.81 25.03 -29.25
CA TYR A 186 -34.20 25.67 -28.01
C TYR A 186 -35.26 26.72 -28.23
N GLU A 187 -36.00 27.04 -27.20
CA GLU A 187 -36.95 28.17 -27.18
C GLU A 187 -36.49 29.22 -26.18
N MET A 188 -36.62 30.50 -26.53
CA MET A 188 -36.23 31.59 -25.63
C MET A 188 -37.29 32.73 -25.74
N THR A 189 -37.84 33.09 -24.57
CA THR A 189 -38.89 34.11 -24.45
C THR A 189 -38.62 35.06 -23.30
N ASP A 190 -39.06 36.30 -23.38
CA ASP A 190 -39.03 37.24 -22.28
C ASP A 190 -40.13 36.87 -21.26
N ILE A 191 -39.78 36.98 -20.00
CA ILE A 191 -40.67 36.68 -18.89
C ILE A 191 -40.62 37.80 -17.83
N GLU A 192 -41.54 37.75 -16.91
CA GLU A 192 -41.45 38.55 -15.70
C GLU A 192 -40.78 37.75 -14.55
N LYS A 193 -39.70 38.29 -13.99
CA LYS A 193 -39.02 37.77 -12.80
C LYS A 193 -38.61 38.95 -11.94
N SER A 194 -39.03 38.96 -10.67
CA SER A 194 -38.81 40.08 -9.77
C SER A 194 -37.45 40.10 -9.11
N GLU A 195 -36.83 38.93 -8.98
CA GLU A 195 -35.56 38.75 -8.24
C GLU A 195 -34.44 38.36 -9.22
N ARG A 196 -33.27 38.97 -9.01
CA ARG A 196 -32.03 38.64 -9.70
C ARG A 196 -31.65 37.17 -9.47
N GLY A 197 -30.94 36.55 -10.37
CA GLY A 197 -30.41 35.21 -10.27
C GLY A 197 -31.03 34.27 -11.28
N THR A 198 -30.81 32.99 -11.10
CA THR A 198 -31.18 31.94 -12.04
C THR A 198 -31.92 30.79 -11.39
N ASP A 199 -33.03 30.35 -11.96
CA ASP A 199 -33.70 29.10 -11.64
C ASP A 199 -33.44 28.09 -12.75
N ILE A 200 -32.86 26.93 -12.43
CA ILE A 200 -32.71 25.80 -13.35
C ILE A 200 -33.73 24.75 -12.96
N ILE A 201 -34.66 24.46 -13.85
CA ILE A 201 -35.78 23.53 -13.65
C ILE A 201 -35.56 22.31 -14.53
N LEU A 202 -35.33 21.14 -13.91
CA LEU A 202 -35.17 19.85 -14.58
C LEU A 202 -36.48 19.10 -14.57
N TYR A 203 -37.06 18.83 -15.72
CA TYR A 203 -38.20 17.91 -15.87
C TYR A 203 -37.65 16.50 -15.97
N VAL A 204 -37.57 15.81 -14.82
CA VAL A 204 -36.93 14.49 -14.65
C VAL A 204 -37.62 13.47 -15.57
N ASP A 205 -36.82 12.67 -16.26
CA ASP A 205 -37.36 11.63 -17.14
C ASP A 205 -37.78 10.37 -16.33
N ASP A 206 -38.45 9.42 -17.03
CA ASP A 206 -39.04 8.26 -16.36
C ASP A 206 -38.02 7.28 -15.80
N ASP A 207 -36.84 7.22 -16.39
CA ASP A 207 -35.75 6.29 -15.97
C ASP A 207 -34.98 6.82 -14.73
N ASN A 208 -35.11 8.12 -14.44
CA ASN A 208 -34.36 8.82 -13.41
C ASN A 208 -35.24 9.36 -12.25
N LYS A 209 -36.44 8.81 -12.06
CA LYS A 209 -37.40 9.26 -11.01
C LYS A 209 -36.85 9.22 -9.58
N GLU A 210 -35.79 8.45 -9.32
CA GLU A 210 -35.08 8.44 -8.04
C GLU A 210 -34.63 9.84 -7.62
N PHE A 211 -34.30 10.74 -8.56
CA PHE A 211 -33.90 12.12 -8.29
C PHE A 211 -35.06 13.07 -7.93
N LEU A 212 -36.27 12.55 -7.84
CA LEU A 212 -37.42 13.25 -7.23
C LEU A 212 -37.62 12.86 -5.77
N GLU A 213 -36.87 11.83 -5.27
CA GLU A 213 -36.94 11.41 -3.89
C GLU A 213 -36.07 12.32 -3.00
N GLU A 214 -36.67 12.92 -1.97
CA GLU A 214 -35.98 13.86 -1.07
C GLU A 214 -34.74 13.23 -0.42
N GLN A 215 -34.86 11.97 0.03
CA GLN A 215 -33.74 11.27 0.66
C GLN A 215 -32.57 11.06 -0.31
N ARG A 216 -32.85 10.82 -1.58
CA ARG A 216 -31.83 10.66 -2.63
C ARG A 216 -31.10 11.99 -2.88
N ILE A 217 -31.85 13.08 -3.06
CA ILE A 217 -31.28 14.40 -3.25
C ILE A 217 -30.47 14.86 -2.03
N GLU A 218 -30.99 14.64 -0.81
CA GLU A 218 -30.25 14.96 0.40
C GLU A 218 -28.91 14.20 0.48
N THR A 219 -28.90 12.92 0.13
CA THR A 219 -27.68 12.10 0.09
C THR A 219 -26.66 12.66 -0.90
N LEU A 220 -27.12 13.05 -2.10
CA LEU A 220 -26.24 13.64 -3.10
C LEU A 220 -25.70 15.01 -2.71
N LEU A 221 -26.54 15.85 -2.15
CA LEU A 221 -26.13 17.17 -1.64
C LEU A 221 -25.11 17.04 -0.51
N LYS A 222 -25.31 16.10 0.42
CA LYS A 222 -24.33 15.81 1.49
C LYS A 222 -23.04 15.24 0.94
N LYS A 223 -23.06 14.45 -0.15
CA LYS A 223 -21.88 13.90 -0.77
C LYS A 223 -21.07 14.96 -1.51
N TYR A 224 -21.72 15.75 -2.37
CA TYR A 224 -21.02 16.64 -3.30
C TYR A 224 -20.94 18.09 -2.86
N CYS A 225 -21.90 18.55 -2.05
CA CYS A 225 -22.09 19.96 -1.74
C CYS A 225 -21.82 20.30 -0.27
N ARG A 226 -21.39 19.34 0.53
CA ARG A 226 -21.25 19.44 2.00
C ARG A 226 -20.44 20.65 2.48
N PHE A 227 -19.48 21.09 1.69
CA PHE A 227 -18.54 22.13 2.11
C PHE A 227 -18.48 23.33 1.18
N LEU A 228 -19.49 23.51 0.35
CA LEU A 228 -19.57 24.67 -0.55
C LEU A 228 -19.58 25.99 0.22
N PRO A 229 -18.93 27.06 -0.32
CA PRO A 229 -18.75 28.34 0.37
C PRO A 229 -19.99 29.26 0.30
N VAL A 230 -21.12 28.73 -0.12
CA VAL A 230 -22.41 29.43 -0.20
C VAL A 230 -23.47 28.55 0.45
N PRO A 231 -24.41 29.09 1.25
CA PRO A 231 -25.44 28.28 1.91
C PRO A 231 -26.29 27.54 0.89
N VAL A 232 -26.40 26.23 1.03
CA VAL A 232 -27.29 25.39 0.22
C VAL A 232 -28.46 24.94 1.10
N VAL A 233 -29.67 25.30 0.68
CA VAL A 233 -30.90 25.01 1.40
C VAL A 233 -31.62 23.85 0.74
N PHE A 234 -31.99 22.85 1.54
CA PHE A 234 -32.87 21.77 1.12
C PHE A 234 -33.87 21.42 2.22
N GLY A 235 -35.13 21.72 1.97
CA GLY A 235 -36.22 21.56 2.94
C GLY A 235 -36.22 22.60 4.08
N LYS A 236 -36.92 22.27 5.15
CA LYS A 236 -37.04 23.08 6.33
C LYS A 236 -36.38 22.41 7.54
N GLU A 237 -36.00 23.21 8.56
CA GLU A 237 -35.62 22.67 9.85
C GLU A 237 -36.83 21.99 10.49
N GLN A 238 -36.59 20.88 11.18
CA GLN A 238 -37.67 20.12 11.84
C GLN A 238 -37.49 20.19 13.35
N GLU A 239 -38.59 20.36 14.06
CA GLU A 239 -38.64 20.23 15.51
C GLU A 239 -39.55 19.08 15.94
N TRP A 240 -39.19 18.46 17.07
CA TRP A 240 -39.99 17.37 17.63
C TRP A 240 -41.16 17.95 18.43
N LYS A 241 -42.39 17.77 17.95
CA LYS A 241 -43.62 18.13 18.60
C LYS A 241 -44.62 16.99 18.59
N ASP A 242 -45.26 16.74 19.73
CA ASP A 242 -46.37 15.78 19.87
C ASP A 242 -46.07 14.37 19.30
N GLY A 243 -44.82 13.86 19.47
CA GLY A 243 -44.45 12.52 19.02
C GLY A 243 -44.11 12.41 17.55
N LYS A 244 -43.95 13.52 16.81
CA LYS A 244 -43.54 13.58 15.41
C LYS A 244 -42.65 14.77 15.12
N TYR A 245 -41.86 14.64 14.02
CA TYR A 245 -41.12 15.77 13.46
C TYR A 245 -42.07 16.67 12.65
N VAL A 246 -42.01 17.98 12.90
CA VAL A 246 -42.82 18.99 12.19
C VAL A 246 -41.87 20.03 11.61
N ASP A 247 -42.09 20.40 10.35
CA ASP A 247 -41.31 21.45 9.70
C ASP A 247 -41.53 22.80 10.37
N THR A 248 -40.45 23.54 10.54
CA THR A 248 -40.46 24.93 11.00
C THR A 248 -40.50 25.89 9.81
N ASP A 249 -40.63 27.21 10.10
CA ASP A 249 -40.51 28.22 9.04
C ASP A 249 -39.06 28.46 8.58
N LYS A 250 -38.07 27.87 9.27
CA LYS A 250 -36.65 28.10 9.00
C LYS A 250 -36.14 27.18 7.88
N ASP A 251 -35.33 27.77 7.01
CA ASP A 251 -34.64 27.02 5.97
C ASP A 251 -33.59 26.11 6.57
N ARG A 252 -33.54 24.85 6.12
CA ARG A 252 -32.51 23.88 6.50
C ARG A 252 -31.28 24.03 5.59
N VAL A 253 -30.23 24.64 6.12
CA VAL A 253 -28.90 24.69 5.44
C VAL A 253 -28.18 23.36 5.66
N ILE A 254 -27.74 22.74 4.55
CA ILE A 254 -27.21 21.37 4.59
C ILE A 254 -25.70 21.30 4.54
N ASN A 255 -25.01 22.40 4.30
CA ASN A 255 -23.56 22.45 4.13
C ASN A 255 -22.88 23.30 5.22
N ASP A 256 -21.60 22.99 5.45
CA ASP A 256 -20.68 23.79 6.26
C ASP A 256 -19.83 24.66 5.32
N MET A 257 -19.99 25.96 5.41
CA MET A 257 -19.33 26.93 4.52
C MET A 257 -17.89 27.23 4.91
N GLU A 258 -17.52 26.99 6.17
CA GLU A 258 -16.19 27.27 6.73
C GLU A 258 -15.59 26.01 7.38
N PRO A 259 -15.40 24.93 6.60
CA PRO A 259 -14.87 23.69 7.16
C PRO A 259 -13.46 23.90 7.73
N ALA A 260 -13.07 23.04 8.66
CA ALA A 260 -11.85 23.21 9.44
C ALA A 260 -10.59 23.45 8.58
N TRP A 261 -10.48 22.81 7.42
CA TRP A 261 -9.27 22.97 6.57
C TRP A 261 -9.15 24.32 5.86
N THR A 262 -10.21 25.12 5.80
CA THR A 262 -10.18 26.48 5.20
C THR A 262 -9.78 27.54 6.21
N ARG A 263 -9.82 27.21 7.50
CA ARG A 263 -9.43 28.10 8.61
C ARG A 263 -7.91 28.03 8.82
N LYS A 264 -7.36 29.06 9.44
CA LYS A 264 -5.93 29.07 9.79
C LYS A 264 -5.67 28.06 10.91
N PRO A 265 -4.54 27.31 10.87
CA PRO A 265 -4.19 26.38 11.94
C PRO A 265 -4.15 27.01 13.35
N THR A 266 -3.79 28.29 13.43
CA THR A 266 -3.74 29.08 14.68
C THR A 266 -5.11 29.33 15.30
N ASP A 267 -6.18 29.24 14.52
CA ASP A 267 -7.55 29.54 14.92
C ASP A 267 -8.33 28.26 15.30
N LEU A 268 -7.66 27.12 15.28
CA LEU A 268 -8.22 25.80 15.55
C LEU A 268 -7.60 25.19 16.81
N THR A 269 -8.45 24.57 17.62
CA THR A 269 -8.06 23.77 18.78
C THR A 269 -7.99 22.28 18.42
N ASP A 270 -7.35 21.48 19.26
CA ASP A 270 -7.33 20.02 19.11
C ASP A 270 -8.75 19.41 19.08
N GLU A 271 -9.69 20.02 19.81
CA GLU A 271 -11.09 19.59 19.82
C GLU A 271 -11.77 19.86 18.48
N ASP A 272 -11.46 20.99 17.80
CA ASP A 272 -11.98 21.29 16.46
C ASP A 272 -11.52 20.23 15.45
N TYR A 273 -10.25 19.82 15.51
CA TYR A 273 -9.72 18.77 14.63
C TYR A 273 -10.37 17.41 14.90
N ARG A 274 -10.56 17.02 16.17
CA ARG A 274 -11.22 15.75 16.51
C ARG A 274 -12.69 15.75 16.11
N LYS A 275 -13.40 16.86 16.35
CA LYS A 275 -14.79 17.01 15.93
C LYS A 275 -14.91 16.89 14.41
N PHE A 276 -14.07 17.60 13.68
CA PHE A 276 -14.07 17.52 12.22
C PHE A 276 -13.81 16.11 11.72
N TYR A 277 -12.88 15.39 12.35
CA TYR A 277 -12.62 13.97 12.03
C TYR A 277 -13.83 13.07 12.30
N ALA A 278 -14.47 13.22 13.45
CA ALA A 278 -15.68 12.47 13.81
C ALA A 278 -16.85 12.76 12.86
N ASP A 279 -16.96 14.00 12.38
CA ASP A 279 -17.95 14.41 11.38
C ASP A 279 -17.69 13.79 9.99
N LEU A 280 -16.41 13.65 9.60
CA LEU A 280 -16.03 12.99 8.34
C LEU A 280 -16.20 11.48 8.41
N TYR A 281 -15.87 10.87 9.54
CA TYR A 281 -15.79 9.43 9.73
C TYR A 281 -16.54 8.97 10.99
N PRO A 282 -17.88 9.02 10.99
CA PRO A 282 -18.67 8.68 12.16
C PRO A 282 -18.48 7.21 12.56
N GLY A 283 -18.26 6.99 13.85
CA GLY A 283 -18.11 5.66 14.45
C GLY A 283 -16.70 5.07 14.37
N ILE A 284 -15.69 5.86 13.98
CA ILE A 284 -14.27 5.47 14.00
C ILE A 284 -13.59 5.96 15.27
N ASP A 285 -12.56 5.22 15.72
CA ASP A 285 -11.71 5.63 16.84
C ASP A 285 -11.01 6.98 16.53
N GLU A 286 -10.68 7.74 17.55
CA GLU A 286 -9.93 8.98 17.40
C GLU A 286 -8.60 8.77 16.68
N PRO A 287 -8.17 9.74 15.85
CA PRO A 287 -6.90 9.66 15.14
C PRO A 287 -5.72 9.80 16.11
N LEU A 288 -4.58 9.26 15.73
CA LEU A 288 -3.33 9.39 16.50
C LEU A 288 -2.87 10.84 16.59
N PHE A 289 -2.91 11.53 15.46
CA PHE A 289 -2.64 12.96 15.27
C PHE A 289 -3.04 13.38 13.85
N TRP A 290 -2.83 14.65 13.53
CA TRP A 290 -3.18 15.23 12.22
C TRP A 290 -2.12 16.21 11.73
N ILE A 291 -2.19 16.48 10.45
CA ILE A 291 -1.36 17.44 9.74
C ILE A 291 -2.31 18.42 9.03
N HIS A 292 -2.25 19.69 9.37
CA HIS A 292 -2.96 20.73 8.66
C HIS A 292 -2.08 21.30 7.55
N LEU A 293 -2.49 21.09 6.31
CA LEU A 293 -1.84 21.63 5.12
C LEU A 293 -2.44 23.02 4.84
N ASN A 294 -1.58 24.02 4.72
CA ASN A 294 -1.98 25.38 4.35
C ASN A 294 -0.84 26.03 3.55
N ILE A 295 -0.94 25.95 2.23
CA ILE A 295 0.11 26.31 1.28
C ILE A 295 -0.48 27.21 0.22
N ASP A 296 0.15 28.38 0.02
CA ASP A 296 -0.25 29.35 -0.99
C ASP A 296 0.71 29.43 -2.19
N TYR A 297 1.94 28.94 -2.03
CA TYR A 297 2.98 28.99 -3.06
C TYR A 297 3.89 27.77 -2.97
N PRO A 298 4.33 27.14 -4.08
CA PRO A 298 4.13 27.50 -5.51
C PRO A 298 2.78 27.05 -6.09
N PHE A 299 1.92 26.46 -5.31
CA PHE A 299 0.55 26.06 -5.64
C PHE A 299 -0.32 26.22 -4.40
N LYS A 300 -1.62 26.34 -4.60
CA LYS A 300 -2.57 26.35 -3.50
C LYS A 300 -2.92 24.93 -3.10
N LEU A 301 -2.69 24.61 -1.84
CA LEU A 301 -3.05 23.32 -1.25
C LEU A 301 -3.45 23.53 0.20
N THR A 302 -4.67 23.24 0.52
CA THR A 302 -5.18 23.19 1.89
C THR A 302 -5.70 21.81 2.20
N GLY A 303 -5.81 21.48 3.48
CA GLY A 303 -6.36 20.19 3.87
C GLY A 303 -5.95 19.77 5.27
N ILE A 304 -6.56 18.72 5.76
CA ILE A 304 -6.20 18.08 7.01
C ILE A 304 -6.06 16.58 6.75
N LEU A 305 -4.87 16.05 6.99
CA LEU A 305 -4.57 14.63 6.93
C LEU A 305 -4.51 14.07 8.34
N TYR A 306 -5.20 12.97 8.57
CA TYR A 306 -5.26 12.28 9.85
C TYR A 306 -4.55 10.93 9.77
N PHE A 307 -3.82 10.58 10.81
CA PHE A 307 -3.24 9.25 11.01
C PHE A 307 -4.23 8.41 11.82
N PRO A 308 -4.93 7.46 11.19
CA PRO A 308 -5.87 6.59 11.91
C PRO A 308 -5.11 5.52 12.71
N LYS A 309 -5.76 4.96 13.73
CA LYS A 309 -5.29 3.72 14.36
C LYS A 309 -5.59 2.55 13.44
N ILE A 310 -4.55 1.85 12.96
CA ILE A 310 -4.70 0.68 12.10
C ILE A 310 -4.76 -0.57 12.97
N LYS A 311 -5.95 -1.18 13.06
CA LYS A 311 -6.13 -2.49 13.70
C LYS A 311 -5.92 -3.59 12.64
N ASN A 312 -5.29 -4.71 13.04
CA ASN A 312 -4.80 -5.80 12.18
C ASN A 312 -5.80 -6.48 11.21
N ASN A 313 -7.06 -6.03 11.13
CA ASN A 313 -8.10 -6.59 10.24
C ASN A 313 -8.97 -5.49 9.60
N ILE A 314 -8.43 -4.33 9.35
CA ILE A 314 -9.21 -3.24 8.78
C ILE A 314 -9.27 -3.39 7.26
N ASP A 315 -10.49 -3.31 6.74
CA ASP A 315 -10.80 -2.91 5.37
C ASP A 315 -10.12 -1.55 5.08
N ILE A 316 -8.86 -1.59 4.69
CA ILE A 316 -8.02 -0.43 4.31
C ILE A 316 -8.71 0.42 3.24
N ASN A 317 -9.71 -0.16 2.54
CA ASN A 317 -10.47 0.48 1.48
C ASN A 317 -11.69 1.29 1.93
N ARG A 318 -12.06 1.27 3.20
CA ARG A 318 -13.36 1.82 3.64
C ARG A 318 -13.37 3.35 3.82
N TYR A 319 -12.24 3.93 4.18
CA TYR A 319 -12.15 5.36 4.50
C TYR A 319 -10.90 5.96 3.87
N LYS A 320 -11.11 6.82 2.90
CA LYS A 320 -10.05 7.37 2.04
C LYS A 320 -9.90 8.87 2.27
N ILE A 321 -8.78 9.41 1.81
CA ILE A 321 -8.62 10.86 1.67
C ILE A 321 -9.62 11.35 0.61
N GLN A 322 -10.39 12.39 0.96
CA GLN A 322 -11.33 13.04 0.07
C GLN A 322 -10.66 14.22 -0.64
N LEU A 323 -10.74 14.25 -1.96
CA LEU A 323 -10.22 15.35 -2.77
C LEU A 323 -11.32 16.36 -3.06
N TYR A 324 -11.00 17.62 -2.83
CA TYR A 324 -11.81 18.78 -3.16
C TYR A 324 -11.06 19.71 -4.13
N CYS A 325 -11.80 20.50 -4.86
CA CYS A 325 -11.32 21.63 -5.65
C CYS A 325 -12.22 22.83 -5.36
N ASN A 326 -11.68 23.85 -4.70
CA ASN A 326 -12.46 24.99 -4.20
C ASN A 326 -13.69 24.53 -3.40
N GLN A 327 -13.50 23.65 -2.42
CA GLN A 327 -14.54 23.10 -1.54
C GLN A 327 -15.61 22.22 -2.26
N VAL A 328 -15.46 21.93 -3.53
CA VAL A 328 -16.31 21.00 -4.28
C VAL A 328 -15.69 19.61 -4.26
N PHE A 329 -16.46 18.62 -3.85
CA PHE A 329 -16.02 17.24 -3.85
C PHE A 329 -15.70 16.74 -5.26
N VAL A 330 -14.51 16.19 -5.45
CA VAL A 330 -14.03 15.62 -6.71
C VAL A 330 -14.10 14.10 -6.68
N THR A 331 -13.34 13.49 -5.78
CA THR A 331 -13.20 12.04 -5.66
C THR A 331 -12.65 11.65 -4.30
N ASP A 332 -12.83 10.41 -3.92
CA ASP A 332 -12.17 9.75 -2.79
C ASP A 332 -11.01 8.84 -3.22
N SER A 333 -10.69 8.83 -4.51
CA SER A 333 -9.53 8.14 -5.07
C SER A 333 -8.44 9.16 -5.40
N VAL A 334 -7.44 9.25 -4.52
CA VAL A 334 -6.31 10.20 -4.64
C VAL A 334 -5.05 9.55 -5.23
N GLU A 335 -5.22 8.44 -5.93
CA GLU A 335 -4.13 7.72 -6.60
C GLU A 335 -3.37 8.66 -7.56
N GLY A 336 -2.05 8.66 -7.44
CA GLY A 336 -1.16 9.54 -8.20
C GLY A 336 -1.00 10.98 -7.66
N ILE A 337 -1.90 11.47 -6.77
CA ILE A 337 -1.74 12.77 -6.08
C ILE A 337 -0.97 12.58 -4.78
N VAL A 338 -1.33 11.55 -4.04
CA VAL A 338 -0.71 11.21 -2.77
C VAL A 338 0.12 9.95 -3.01
N PRO A 339 1.36 9.87 -2.49
CA PRO A 339 2.14 8.64 -2.55
C PRO A 339 1.40 7.46 -1.93
N ASP A 340 1.66 6.25 -2.43
CA ASP A 340 0.93 5.04 -2.04
C ASP A 340 0.91 4.80 -0.52
N PHE A 341 2.02 5.05 0.16
CA PHE A 341 2.11 4.88 1.61
C PHE A 341 1.24 5.88 2.40
N LEU A 342 0.93 7.04 1.81
CA LEU A 342 0.05 8.04 2.41
C LEU A 342 -1.43 7.78 2.10
N MET A 343 -1.76 6.84 1.20
CA MET A 343 -3.15 6.41 0.99
C MET A 343 -3.75 5.67 2.19
N LEU A 344 -2.92 5.28 3.16
CA LEU A 344 -3.39 4.78 4.46
C LEU A 344 -3.92 5.89 5.38
N LEU A 345 -3.67 7.16 5.07
CA LEU A 345 -4.20 8.30 5.79
C LEU A 345 -5.66 8.56 5.45
N GLN A 346 -6.30 9.33 6.29
CA GLN A 346 -7.68 9.80 6.13
C GLN A 346 -7.70 11.33 6.12
N GLY A 347 -8.80 11.94 5.70
CA GLY A 347 -8.93 13.40 5.76
C GLY A 347 -9.34 14.02 4.43
N VAL A 348 -8.92 15.26 4.25
CA VAL A 348 -9.31 16.10 3.12
C VAL A 348 -8.09 16.77 2.52
N ILE A 349 -8.05 16.83 1.19
CA ILE A 349 -7.14 17.66 0.41
C ILE A 349 -7.99 18.54 -0.50
N ASP A 350 -7.72 19.85 -0.53
CA ASP A 350 -8.38 20.81 -1.39
C ASP A 350 -7.33 21.63 -2.16
N SER A 351 -7.38 21.57 -3.48
CA SER A 351 -6.47 22.31 -4.34
C SER A 351 -7.09 22.65 -5.69
N PRO A 352 -7.11 23.93 -6.08
CA PRO A 352 -7.52 24.34 -7.43
C PRO A 352 -6.47 24.03 -8.51
N ASP A 353 -5.22 23.75 -8.13
CA ASP A 353 -4.08 23.54 -9.03
C ASP A 353 -3.92 22.09 -9.47
N ILE A 354 -4.77 21.19 -8.97
CA ILE A 354 -4.80 19.80 -9.43
C ILE A 354 -5.55 19.71 -10.74
N PRO A 355 -4.89 19.25 -11.82
CA PRO A 355 -5.54 19.16 -13.13
C PRO A 355 -6.60 18.06 -13.12
N LEU A 356 -7.84 18.47 -13.31
CA LEU A 356 -9.00 17.59 -13.40
C LEU A 356 -9.40 17.39 -14.86
N ASN A 357 -9.97 16.23 -15.19
CA ASN A 357 -10.64 16.03 -16.46
C ASN A 357 -11.96 16.82 -16.51
N VAL A 358 -12.61 16.82 -17.66
CA VAL A 358 -13.86 17.56 -17.89
C VAL A 358 -14.97 17.14 -16.91
N SER A 359 -15.06 15.85 -16.58
CA SER A 359 -16.04 15.32 -15.62
C SER A 359 -15.63 15.50 -14.16
N ARG A 360 -14.45 16.03 -13.89
CA ARG A 360 -13.84 16.13 -12.54
C ARG A 360 -13.79 14.79 -11.78
N SER A 361 -13.95 13.67 -12.48
CA SER A 361 -14.00 12.33 -11.87
C SER A 361 -12.66 11.64 -11.90
N TYR A 362 -11.73 12.08 -12.75
CA TYR A 362 -10.41 11.49 -12.94
C TYR A 362 -9.34 12.57 -12.98
N LEU A 363 -8.15 12.20 -12.50
CA LEU A 363 -6.98 13.04 -12.47
C LEU A 363 -6.20 12.88 -13.77
N GLN A 364 -5.68 13.99 -14.28
CA GLN A 364 -4.71 13.95 -15.36
C GLN A 364 -3.30 13.82 -14.77
N SER A 365 -2.53 12.85 -15.25
CA SER A 365 -1.12 12.73 -14.87
C SER A 365 -0.32 13.91 -15.41
N ASP A 366 0.06 14.84 -14.53
CA ASP A 366 0.80 16.04 -14.89
C ASP A 366 2.04 16.20 -13.97
N SER A 367 2.99 17.01 -14.43
CA SER A 367 4.17 17.42 -13.68
C SER A 367 3.82 18.14 -12.36
N ASN A 368 2.71 18.85 -12.31
CA ASN A 368 2.23 19.56 -11.12
C ASN A 368 1.77 18.58 -10.03
N VAL A 369 1.08 17.50 -10.41
CA VAL A 369 0.67 16.43 -9.48
C VAL A 369 1.89 15.84 -8.76
N LYS A 370 2.98 15.56 -9.49
CA LYS A 370 4.24 15.06 -8.89
C LYS A 370 4.87 16.06 -7.91
N LYS A 371 4.77 17.37 -8.19
CA LYS A 371 5.26 18.42 -7.27
C LYS A 371 4.41 18.46 -6.00
N ILE A 372 3.09 18.40 -6.13
CA ILE A 372 2.14 18.36 -5.01
C ILE A 372 2.40 17.12 -4.15
N SER A 373 2.51 15.94 -4.76
CA SER A 373 2.82 14.68 -4.09
C SER A 373 4.14 14.76 -3.31
N GLY A 374 5.21 15.24 -3.93
CA GLY A 374 6.50 15.42 -3.26
C GLY A 374 6.47 16.45 -2.12
N TYR A 375 5.61 17.45 -2.22
CA TYR A 375 5.45 18.44 -1.15
C TYR A 375 4.64 17.86 0.03
N ILE A 376 3.58 17.10 -0.22
CA ILE A 376 2.83 16.38 0.82
C ILE A 376 3.78 15.45 1.57
N THR A 377 4.56 14.63 0.86
CA THR A 377 5.60 13.77 1.46
C THR A 377 6.55 14.55 2.38
N LYS A 378 7.01 15.71 1.91
CA LYS A 378 7.87 16.60 2.69
C LYS A 378 7.18 17.07 3.98
N LYS A 379 5.95 17.56 3.89
CA LYS A 379 5.19 18.07 5.04
C LYS A 379 4.86 16.97 6.05
N VAL A 380 4.50 15.79 5.57
CA VAL A 380 4.28 14.62 6.43
C VAL A 380 5.55 14.25 7.19
N SER A 381 6.69 14.17 6.51
CA SER A 381 7.96 13.84 7.17
C SER A 381 8.42 14.93 8.14
N GLU A 382 8.24 16.22 7.81
CA GLU A 382 8.53 17.35 8.72
C GLU A 382 7.68 17.25 9.98
N ARG A 383 6.38 16.96 9.86
CA ARG A 383 5.48 16.85 11.00
C ARG A 383 5.79 15.66 11.89
N LEU A 384 6.10 14.51 11.32
CA LEU A 384 6.55 13.34 12.07
C LEU A 384 7.84 13.63 12.86
N GLN A 385 8.80 14.31 12.22
CA GLN A 385 10.04 14.73 12.87
C GLN A 385 9.79 15.73 14.01
N GLU A 386 8.86 16.68 13.83
CA GLU A 386 8.48 17.63 14.87
C GLU A 386 7.87 16.93 16.08
N ILE A 387 6.93 16.00 15.87
CA ILE A 387 6.31 15.22 16.96
C ILE A 387 7.38 14.41 17.69
N PHE A 388 8.26 13.73 16.96
CA PHE A 388 9.38 12.99 17.54
C PHE A 388 10.29 13.87 18.40
N ASN A 389 10.62 15.07 17.92
CA ASN A 389 11.52 15.99 18.64
C ASN A 389 10.83 16.67 19.85
N SER A 390 9.53 16.96 19.76
CA SER A 390 8.80 17.68 20.81
C SER A 390 8.38 16.77 21.97
N ASP A 391 7.98 15.55 21.69
CA ASP A 391 7.56 14.55 22.68
C ASP A 391 7.89 13.13 22.22
N ARG A 392 9.16 12.75 22.39
CA ARG A 392 9.66 11.44 22.03
C ARG A 392 8.88 10.32 22.71
N LYS A 393 8.53 10.50 23.99
CA LYS A 393 7.82 9.48 24.76
C LYS A 393 6.42 9.20 24.19
N GLN A 394 5.69 10.26 23.84
CA GLN A 394 4.40 10.10 23.17
C GLN A 394 4.54 9.46 21.79
N PHE A 395 5.62 9.74 21.06
CA PHE A 395 5.90 9.12 19.78
C PHE A 395 6.18 7.61 19.94
N GLU A 396 6.96 7.22 20.95
CA GLU A 396 7.22 5.82 21.30
C GLU A 396 5.94 5.08 21.70
N GLU A 397 5.07 5.69 22.50
CA GLU A 397 3.77 5.11 22.89
C GLU A 397 2.84 4.86 21.70
N LYS A 398 2.97 5.64 20.61
CA LYS A 398 2.20 5.51 19.37
C LYS A 398 2.93 4.70 18.29
N TRP A 399 4.15 4.24 18.56
CA TRP A 399 5.01 3.62 17.55
C TRP A 399 4.38 2.40 16.87
N ASP A 400 3.74 1.53 17.62
CA ASP A 400 3.13 0.31 17.07
C ASP A 400 2.04 0.63 16.03
N ASP A 401 1.34 1.75 16.17
CA ASP A 401 0.36 2.25 15.19
C ASP A 401 1.01 3.04 14.04
N LEU A 402 2.16 3.69 14.27
CA LEU A 402 2.86 4.52 13.29
C LEU A 402 3.82 3.72 12.40
N LYS A 403 4.34 2.63 12.92
CA LYS A 403 5.37 1.80 12.30
C LYS A 403 5.04 1.47 10.85
N ILE A 404 3.82 1.02 10.57
CA ILE A 404 3.41 0.61 9.23
C ILE A 404 3.48 1.77 8.21
N PHE A 405 3.07 2.98 8.60
CA PHE A 405 3.13 4.16 7.72
C PHE A 405 4.58 4.55 7.40
N ILE A 406 5.44 4.52 8.42
CA ILE A 406 6.82 4.96 8.30
C ILE A 406 7.62 3.92 7.52
N GLU A 407 7.49 2.64 7.83
CA GLU A 407 8.19 1.58 7.10
C GLU A 407 7.74 1.50 5.64
N TYR A 408 6.44 1.57 5.37
CA TYR A 408 5.95 1.57 4.00
C TYR A 408 6.46 2.78 3.21
N GLY A 409 6.48 3.96 3.84
CA GLY A 409 7.06 5.15 3.25
C GLY A 409 8.55 5.00 2.94
N MET A 410 9.33 4.44 3.86
CA MET A 410 10.76 4.19 3.65
C MET A 410 11.03 3.16 2.57
N LEU A 411 10.15 2.18 2.40
CA LEU A 411 10.25 1.16 1.35
C LEU A 411 9.87 1.68 -0.03
N SER A 412 8.96 2.65 -0.13
CA SER A 412 8.36 3.09 -1.39
C SER A 412 8.90 4.42 -1.91
N ASP A 413 9.46 5.29 -1.05
CA ASP A 413 9.91 6.63 -1.41
C ASP A 413 11.30 6.94 -0.82
N GLU A 414 12.31 7.08 -1.70
CA GLU A 414 13.69 7.34 -1.30
C GLU A 414 13.85 8.67 -0.55
N LYS A 415 13.13 9.70 -0.94
CA LYS A 415 13.19 11.01 -0.26
C LYS A 415 12.56 10.96 1.12
N PHE A 416 11.54 10.14 1.28
CA PHE A 416 10.96 9.88 2.59
C PHE A 416 11.94 9.08 3.46
N TYR A 417 12.60 8.05 2.90
CA TYR A 417 13.66 7.30 3.59
C TYR A 417 14.75 8.22 4.15
N GLU A 418 15.32 9.11 3.31
CA GLU A 418 16.36 10.06 3.73
C GLU A 418 15.95 10.92 4.93
N ARG A 419 14.68 11.21 5.08
CA ARG A 419 14.14 12.00 6.19
C ARG A 419 13.77 11.15 7.39
N ALA A 420 13.12 10.01 7.15
CA ALA A 420 12.54 9.15 8.16
C ALA A 420 13.61 8.40 8.99
N GLN A 421 14.82 8.18 8.45
CA GLN A 421 15.92 7.57 9.21
C GLN A 421 16.28 8.33 10.49
N LYS A 422 15.86 9.59 10.64
CA LYS A 422 16.09 10.41 11.84
C LYS A 422 15.10 10.16 12.96
N PHE A 423 13.94 9.58 12.67
CA PHE A 423 12.85 9.35 13.62
C PHE A 423 12.23 7.95 13.55
N VAL A 424 12.64 7.12 12.61
CA VAL A 424 12.25 5.71 12.61
C VAL A 424 12.81 5.04 13.85
N LEU A 425 11.99 4.20 14.49
CA LEU A 425 12.37 3.51 15.70
C LEU A 425 12.54 2.01 15.46
N LEU A 426 13.52 1.45 16.14
CA LEU A 426 13.66 0.01 16.35
C LEU A 426 13.24 -0.27 17.78
N LYS A 427 12.47 -1.32 18.02
CA LYS A 427 12.03 -1.77 19.33
C LYS A 427 12.76 -3.04 19.69
N ASP A 428 13.34 -3.10 20.89
CA ASP A 428 13.99 -4.32 21.40
C ASP A 428 12.98 -5.25 22.10
N THR A 429 13.45 -6.41 22.52
CA THR A 429 12.66 -7.40 23.25
C THR A 429 12.36 -7.01 24.69
N GLU A 430 12.96 -5.95 25.20
CA GLU A 430 12.68 -5.34 26.52
C GLU A 430 11.71 -4.14 26.42
N ASP A 431 11.11 -3.91 25.25
CA ASP A 431 10.18 -2.81 24.96
C ASP A 431 10.82 -1.41 25.01
N LYS A 432 12.13 -1.32 24.75
CA LYS A 432 12.84 -0.05 24.61
C LYS A 432 12.92 0.35 23.13
N TYR A 433 12.93 1.64 22.87
CA TYR A 433 12.92 2.21 21.53
C TYR A 433 14.20 2.98 21.23
N TYR A 434 14.72 2.79 20.02
CA TYR A 434 15.96 3.41 19.58
C TYR A 434 15.82 3.91 18.12
N THR A 435 16.43 5.03 17.80
CA THR A 435 16.70 5.36 16.40
C THR A 435 17.76 4.43 15.82
N LEU A 436 17.92 4.41 14.49
CA LEU A 436 18.95 3.59 13.84
C LEU A 436 20.35 3.88 14.39
N ASP A 437 20.68 5.16 14.60
CA ASP A 437 21.98 5.57 15.12
C ASP A 437 22.19 5.22 16.60
N GLU A 438 21.13 5.33 17.41
CA GLU A 438 21.19 4.96 18.84
C GLU A 438 21.39 3.45 19.00
N TYR A 439 20.64 2.65 18.24
CA TYR A 439 20.78 1.20 18.30
C TYR A 439 22.13 0.73 17.78
N LYS A 440 22.61 1.32 16.69
CA LYS A 440 23.97 1.04 16.18
C LYS A 440 25.02 1.25 17.28
N LYS A 441 24.99 2.39 17.97
CA LYS A 441 25.91 2.69 19.07
C LYS A 441 25.79 1.74 20.24
N LEU A 442 24.58 1.27 20.54
CA LEU A 442 24.33 0.30 21.60
C LEU A 442 25.04 -1.02 21.32
N ILE A 443 24.93 -1.54 20.09
CA ILE A 443 25.36 -2.88 19.75
C ILE A 443 26.77 -2.97 19.17
N GLU A 444 27.36 -1.89 18.65
CA GLU A 444 28.64 -1.91 17.92
C GLU A 444 29.80 -2.52 18.71
N GLY A 445 29.84 -2.31 20.03
CA GLY A 445 30.87 -2.86 20.91
C GLY A 445 30.82 -4.37 21.07
N ASN A 446 29.63 -4.95 21.12
CA ASN A 446 29.42 -6.35 21.44
C ASN A 446 29.00 -7.21 20.27
N GLN A 447 28.30 -6.62 19.26
CA GLN A 447 27.70 -7.37 18.15
C GLN A 447 28.42 -7.17 16.82
N THR A 448 29.63 -6.64 16.83
CA THR A 448 30.51 -6.66 15.65
C THR A 448 31.23 -8.00 15.59
N ASP A 449 31.13 -8.69 14.45
CA ASP A 449 31.82 -9.96 14.25
C ASP A 449 33.32 -9.79 13.89
N LYS A 450 34.03 -10.91 13.76
CA LYS A 450 35.49 -10.94 13.45
C LYS A 450 35.81 -10.28 12.07
N ASP A 451 34.83 -10.24 11.15
CA ASP A 451 35.00 -9.69 9.80
C ASP A 451 34.59 -8.20 9.75
N GLY A 452 34.28 -7.63 10.93
CA GLY A 452 33.90 -6.23 11.08
C GLY A 452 32.47 -5.91 10.62
N GLN A 453 31.62 -6.94 10.53
CA GLN A 453 30.20 -6.75 10.26
C GLN A 453 29.43 -6.57 11.56
N LEU A 454 28.56 -5.57 11.59
CA LEU A 454 27.64 -5.33 12.69
C LEU A 454 26.40 -6.20 12.54
N VAL A 455 26.15 -7.03 13.55
CA VAL A 455 25.05 -8.01 13.52
C VAL A 455 23.88 -7.49 14.35
N TYR A 456 22.79 -7.20 13.68
CA TYR A 456 21.49 -6.88 14.28
C TYR A 456 20.75 -8.18 14.54
N LEU A 457 20.72 -8.64 15.80
CA LEU A 457 19.91 -9.79 16.18
C LEU A 457 18.44 -9.37 16.27
N TYR A 458 17.54 -10.22 15.78
CA TYR A 458 16.11 -9.97 15.90
C TYR A 458 15.29 -11.23 16.19
N ALA A 459 14.15 -11.03 16.81
CA ALA A 459 13.10 -12.02 17.01
C ALA A 459 11.80 -11.55 16.36
N THR A 460 10.99 -12.49 15.91
CA THR A 460 9.65 -12.21 15.33
C THR A 460 8.52 -12.56 16.29
N ASP A 461 8.81 -13.38 17.29
CA ASP A 461 7.89 -13.78 18.36
C ASP A 461 8.66 -13.93 19.67
N LYS A 462 8.41 -13.02 20.60
CA LYS A 462 9.11 -12.96 21.88
C LYS A 462 8.90 -14.20 22.74
N GLU A 463 7.69 -14.76 22.72
CA GLU A 463 7.36 -15.93 23.55
C GLU A 463 7.90 -17.22 22.92
N ALA A 464 7.66 -17.41 21.62
CA ALA A 464 8.11 -18.60 20.92
C ALA A 464 9.65 -18.70 20.84
N GLN A 465 10.36 -17.57 20.80
CA GLN A 465 11.82 -17.50 20.69
C GLN A 465 12.52 -17.14 22.01
N TYR A 466 11.81 -17.23 23.12
CA TYR A 466 12.32 -16.79 24.44
C TYR A 466 13.69 -17.38 24.80
N SER A 467 13.90 -18.69 24.61
CA SER A 467 15.15 -19.36 24.96
C SER A 467 16.37 -18.85 24.18
N TYR A 468 16.16 -18.45 22.91
CA TYR A 468 17.20 -17.87 22.06
C TYR A 468 17.49 -16.42 22.45
N ILE A 469 16.44 -15.65 22.77
CA ILE A 469 16.55 -14.28 23.28
C ILE A 469 17.33 -14.29 24.59
N ASP A 470 16.94 -15.15 25.56
CA ASP A 470 17.59 -15.27 26.84
C ASP A 470 19.08 -15.65 26.70
N THR A 471 19.39 -16.57 25.78
CA THR A 471 20.78 -16.96 25.47
C THR A 471 21.57 -15.76 24.89
N ALA A 472 20.98 -14.96 24.01
CA ALA A 472 21.64 -13.79 23.46
C ALA A 472 21.85 -12.70 24.52
N VAL A 473 20.83 -12.40 25.31
CA VAL A 473 20.89 -11.40 26.39
C VAL A 473 21.89 -11.79 27.48
N SER A 474 21.94 -13.05 27.85
CA SER A 474 22.94 -13.56 28.85
C SER A 474 24.38 -13.38 28.37
N ARG A 475 24.62 -13.27 27.06
CA ARG A 475 25.90 -12.93 26.44
C ARG A 475 26.17 -11.42 26.30
N GLY A 476 25.24 -10.59 26.76
CA GLY A 476 25.31 -9.13 26.65
C GLY A 476 24.97 -8.61 25.27
N TYR A 477 24.24 -9.41 24.49
CA TYR A 477 23.70 -8.97 23.17
C TYR A 477 22.30 -8.41 23.33
N ASP A 478 21.94 -7.46 22.47
CA ASP A 478 20.60 -6.92 22.37
C ASP A 478 19.86 -7.55 21.19
N VAL A 479 18.53 -7.70 21.31
CA VAL A 479 17.69 -8.37 20.33
C VAL A 479 16.50 -7.49 20.01
N LEU A 480 16.34 -7.15 18.72
CA LEU A 480 15.19 -6.41 18.21
C LEU A 480 13.94 -7.29 18.13
N LEU A 481 12.78 -6.68 18.31
CA LEU A 481 11.49 -7.30 18.04
C LEU A 481 10.96 -6.82 16.66
N MET A 482 11.04 -7.70 15.66
CA MET A 482 10.63 -7.45 14.29
C MET A 482 9.42 -8.35 13.96
N ASN A 483 8.24 -7.96 14.44
CA ASN A 483 6.99 -8.73 14.36
C ASN A 483 5.92 -8.08 13.47
N GLY A 484 6.27 -7.02 12.76
CA GLY A 484 5.40 -6.31 11.83
C GLY A 484 5.32 -6.99 10.46
N GLN A 485 4.23 -6.76 9.74
CA GLN A 485 4.02 -7.34 8.41
C GLN A 485 5.07 -6.88 7.37
N LEU A 486 5.59 -5.66 7.50
CA LEU A 486 6.58 -5.10 6.59
C LEU A 486 8.02 -5.39 7.00
N ASP A 487 8.25 -5.91 8.23
CA ASP A 487 9.60 -6.13 8.75
C ASP A 487 10.51 -6.99 7.86
N PRO A 488 10.05 -8.05 7.18
CA PRO A 488 10.94 -8.81 6.28
C PRO A 488 11.49 -7.95 5.13
N HIS A 489 10.65 -7.08 4.55
CA HIS A 489 11.07 -6.14 3.50
C HIS A 489 11.92 -5.00 4.06
N PHE A 490 11.54 -4.50 5.22
CA PHE A 490 12.26 -3.43 5.91
C PHE A 490 13.68 -3.87 6.30
N ILE A 491 13.86 -5.08 6.82
CA ILE A 491 15.16 -5.70 7.09
C ILE A 491 15.99 -5.77 5.79
N GLY A 492 15.41 -6.27 4.69
CA GLY A 492 16.11 -6.36 3.41
C GLY A 492 16.56 -5.01 2.88
N MET A 493 15.76 -3.97 3.04
CA MET A 493 16.13 -2.59 2.70
C MET A 493 17.24 -2.05 3.61
N LEU A 494 17.14 -2.25 4.93
CA LEU A 494 18.16 -1.79 5.88
C LEU A 494 19.52 -2.44 5.61
N GLU A 495 19.57 -3.73 5.29
CA GLU A 495 20.83 -4.42 4.93
C GLU A 495 21.49 -3.83 3.68
N GLN A 496 20.70 -3.30 2.73
CA GLN A 496 21.25 -2.62 1.56
C GLN A 496 21.73 -1.19 1.86
N LYS A 497 21.11 -0.52 2.82
CA LYS A 497 21.39 0.89 3.17
C LYS A 497 22.45 1.04 4.25
N LEU A 498 22.54 0.10 5.18
CA LEU A 498 23.48 0.16 6.30
C LEU A 498 24.76 -0.59 5.93
N GLU A 499 25.85 0.16 5.77
CA GLU A 499 27.16 -0.41 5.42
C GLU A 499 27.63 -1.41 6.48
N LYS A 500 28.19 -2.54 6.04
CA LYS A 500 28.74 -3.58 6.88
C LYS A 500 27.81 -4.04 8.00
N SER A 501 26.52 -4.11 7.70
CA SER A 501 25.48 -4.52 8.64
C SER A 501 24.70 -5.71 8.08
N ARG A 502 24.29 -6.62 8.96
CA ARG A 502 23.38 -7.71 8.63
C ARG A 502 22.39 -7.95 9.74
N PHE A 503 21.20 -8.36 9.39
CA PHE A 503 20.15 -8.73 10.31
C PHE A 503 20.05 -10.26 10.37
N VAL A 504 20.06 -10.81 11.58
CA VAL A 504 20.06 -12.26 11.78
C VAL A 504 19.03 -12.62 12.84
N ARG A 505 18.14 -13.56 12.54
CA ARG A 505 17.15 -13.99 13.51
C ARG A 505 17.80 -14.89 14.58
N VAL A 506 17.44 -14.69 15.83
CA VAL A 506 18.09 -15.33 17.00
C VAL A 506 18.07 -16.86 16.99
N ASP A 507 17.11 -17.47 16.30
CA ASP A 507 16.93 -18.92 16.19
C ASP A 507 17.44 -19.52 14.86
N SER A 508 18.16 -18.72 14.05
CA SER A 508 18.65 -19.18 12.75
C SER A 508 19.90 -20.06 12.84
N ASP A 509 20.71 -19.89 13.86
CA ASP A 509 21.89 -20.72 14.17
C ASP A 509 22.27 -20.58 15.64
N LEU A 510 23.32 -21.28 16.08
CA LEU A 510 23.90 -21.10 17.39
C LEU A 510 24.41 -19.68 17.57
N ILE A 511 24.25 -19.14 18.77
CA ILE A 511 24.59 -17.73 19.06
C ILE A 511 26.07 -17.40 18.74
N ASP A 512 27.00 -18.33 18.94
CA ASP A 512 28.41 -18.14 18.60
C ASP A 512 28.70 -18.16 17.08
N LYS A 513 27.80 -18.74 16.32
CA LYS A 513 27.84 -18.68 14.83
C LYS A 513 27.12 -17.45 14.27
N LEU A 514 26.12 -16.95 14.98
CA LEU A 514 25.42 -15.72 14.61
C LEU A 514 26.37 -14.52 14.71
N ILE A 515 27.18 -14.46 15.78
CA ILE A 515 28.18 -13.41 15.96
C ILE A 515 29.54 -14.08 16.19
N LYS A 516 30.26 -14.36 15.08
CA LYS A 516 31.57 -15.01 15.12
C LYS A 516 32.63 -14.08 15.69
N LYS A 517 33.14 -14.34 16.87
CA LYS A 517 34.21 -13.56 17.51
C LYS A 517 35.62 -14.09 17.19
N SER A 518 35.75 -15.38 16.90
CA SER A 518 37.03 -16.02 16.61
C SER A 518 36.85 -17.19 15.66
N ASP A 519 37.97 -17.67 15.07
CA ASP A 519 38.01 -18.89 14.26
C ASP A 519 38.27 -20.16 15.09
N THR A 520 38.10 -20.10 16.40
CA THR A 520 38.40 -21.27 17.30
C THR A 520 37.42 -22.39 17.00
N THR A 521 37.88 -23.41 16.29
CA THR A 521 37.22 -24.72 16.22
C THR A 521 37.54 -25.46 17.50
N SER A 522 36.53 -25.81 18.31
CA SER A 522 36.72 -26.64 19.47
C SER A 522 37.07 -28.08 19.05
N ASN A 523 37.97 -28.71 19.78
CA ASN A 523 38.56 -30.03 19.45
C ASN A 523 37.65 -31.24 19.74
N THR A 524 36.37 -31.05 20.02
CA THR A 524 35.45 -32.16 20.37
C THR A 524 34.67 -32.65 19.12
N ALA A 525 35.31 -32.72 17.96
CA ALA A 525 34.66 -33.25 16.77
C ALA A 525 34.54 -34.77 16.84
N LEU A 526 33.32 -35.32 16.73
CA LEU A 526 33.08 -36.72 16.46
C LEU A 526 33.78 -37.13 15.17
N ASP A 527 34.32 -38.36 15.12
CA ASP A 527 34.77 -38.92 13.85
C ASP A 527 33.58 -39.20 12.89
N GLU A 528 33.87 -39.50 11.64
CA GLU A 528 32.82 -39.67 10.64
C GLU A 528 31.88 -40.84 11.01
N GLN A 529 32.43 -41.95 11.48
CA GLN A 529 31.65 -43.12 11.89
C GLN A 529 30.73 -42.82 13.06
N GLN A 530 31.24 -42.11 14.06
CA GLN A 530 30.42 -41.65 15.20
C GLN A 530 29.30 -40.72 14.77
N ARG A 531 29.54 -39.79 13.81
CA ARG A 531 28.52 -38.91 13.29
C ARG A 531 27.41 -39.67 12.56
N ASP A 532 27.76 -40.62 11.69
CA ASP A 532 26.77 -41.38 10.92
C ASP A 532 25.91 -42.24 11.87
N MET A 533 26.54 -42.90 12.83
CA MET A 533 25.87 -43.68 13.86
C MET A 533 24.91 -42.82 14.69
N MET A 534 25.37 -41.68 15.20
CA MET A 534 24.56 -40.78 16.03
C MET A 534 23.49 -40.07 15.21
N THR A 535 23.72 -39.77 13.93
CA THR A 535 22.71 -39.24 13.03
C THR A 535 21.52 -40.19 12.91
N SER A 536 21.80 -41.49 12.72
CA SER A 536 20.76 -42.52 12.65
C SER A 536 19.98 -42.64 13.98
N VAL A 537 20.68 -42.61 15.10
CA VAL A 537 20.06 -42.67 16.43
C VAL A 537 19.11 -41.50 16.68
N PHE A 538 19.58 -40.28 16.56
CA PHE A 538 18.75 -39.10 16.84
C PHE A 538 17.65 -38.90 15.81
N LYS A 539 17.92 -39.10 14.49
CA LYS A 539 16.94 -38.97 13.43
C LYS A 539 15.76 -39.92 13.58
N SER A 540 16.04 -41.17 14.05
CA SER A 540 14.99 -42.17 14.30
C SER A 540 14.00 -41.77 15.40
N GLN A 541 14.39 -40.87 16.29
CA GLN A 541 13.57 -40.40 17.41
C GLN A 541 12.82 -39.10 17.14
N ILE A 542 13.04 -38.45 15.98
CA ILE A 542 12.25 -37.29 15.57
C ILE A 542 10.88 -37.79 15.10
N PRO A 543 9.77 -37.30 15.68
CA PRO A 543 8.42 -37.69 15.23
C PRO A 543 8.19 -37.18 13.81
N ALA A 544 7.43 -37.94 13.01
CA ALA A 544 6.99 -37.49 11.70
C ALA A 544 6.11 -36.22 11.85
N MET A 545 6.50 -35.14 11.24
CA MET A 545 5.78 -33.89 11.22
C MET A 545 5.42 -33.51 9.79
N GLU A 546 4.18 -33.09 9.57
CA GLU A 546 3.76 -32.60 8.27
C GLU A 546 4.56 -31.35 7.88
N LYS A 547 5.11 -31.35 6.67
CA LYS A 547 5.84 -30.23 6.09
C LYS A 547 7.05 -29.73 6.91
N SER A 548 7.75 -30.66 7.60
CA SER A 548 8.96 -30.32 8.34
C SER A 548 10.03 -31.37 8.14
N ASP A 549 11.23 -30.93 7.75
CA ASP A 549 12.42 -31.77 7.59
C ASP A 549 13.49 -31.37 8.61
N PHE A 550 14.17 -32.38 9.17
CA PHE A 550 15.24 -32.18 10.14
C PHE A 550 16.57 -32.72 9.65
N LEU A 551 17.60 -31.86 9.71
CA LEU A 551 18.98 -32.23 9.54
C LEU A 551 19.64 -32.36 10.94
N VAL A 552 20.20 -33.51 11.28
CA VAL A 552 20.92 -33.71 12.55
C VAL A 552 22.35 -33.24 12.34
N MET A 553 22.80 -32.38 13.25
CA MET A 553 24.16 -31.81 13.28
C MET A 553 24.79 -31.99 14.67
N PHE A 554 26.12 -31.99 14.73
CA PHE A 554 26.88 -32.16 15.97
C PHE A 554 27.86 -31.01 16.11
N GLU A 555 27.69 -30.26 17.22
CA GLU A 555 28.48 -29.06 17.47
C GLU A 555 28.85 -28.97 18.96
N PRO A 556 30.03 -28.49 19.27
CA PRO A 556 30.43 -28.19 20.64
C PRO A 556 29.83 -26.82 21.04
N VAL A 557 28.91 -26.81 21.99
CA VAL A 557 28.19 -25.59 22.42
C VAL A 557 28.56 -25.21 23.85
N GLY A 558 29.31 -26.08 24.55
CA GLY A 558 29.66 -25.93 25.95
C GLY A 558 28.86 -26.83 26.89
N ALA A 559 29.49 -27.29 27.94
CA ALA A 559 28.93 -28.30 28.86
C ALA A 559 27.67 -27.85 29.61
N THR A 560 27.47 -26.55 29.80
CA THR A 560 26.33 -25.96 30.52
C THR A 560 25.18 -25.50 29.60
N ALA A 561 25.40 -25.53 28.30
CA ALA A 561 24.36 -25.20 27.32
C ALA A 561 23.36 -26.36 27.17
N GLN A 562 22.27 -26.15 26.44
CA GLN A 562 21.27 -27.20 26.20
C GLN A 562 21.88 -28.41 25.48
N PRO A 563 21.43 -29.66 25.78
CA PRO A 563 21.95 -30.86 25.16
C PRO A 563 21.59 -30.93 23.63
N ILE A 564 20.47 -30.39 23.25
CA ILE A 564 20.03 -30.28 21.87
C ILE A 564 19.43 -28.89 21.63
N VAL A 565 19.82 -28.25 20.52
CA VAL A 565 19.29 -26.96 20.07
C VAL A 565 18.68 -27.14 18.66
N ILE A 566 17.48 -26.63 18.43
CA ILE A 566 16.85 -26.63 17.12
C ILE A 566 17.00 -25.24 16.51
N THR A 567 17.53 -25.15 15.29
CA THR A 567 17.66 -23.90 14.57
C THR A 567 16.98 -24.00 13.22
N GLN A 568 16.62 -22.86 12.61
CA GLN A 568 15.95 -22.81 11.32
C GLN A 568 16.75 -21.96 10.33
N ASN A 569 17.01 -22.49 9.13
CA ASN A 569 17.78 -21.78 8.11
C ASN A 569 17.19 -20.42 7.78
N GLU A 570 17.98 -19.37 7.94
CA GLU A 570 17.60 -17.96 7.72
C GLU A 570 17.07 -17.70 6.31
N PHE A 571 17.78 -18.18 5.30
CA PHE A 571 17.39 -17.92 3.90
C PHE A 571 16.01 -18.50 3.56
N MET A 572 15.78 -19.77 3.88
CA MET A 572 14.49 -20.43 3.61
C MET A 572 13.36 -19.77 4.37
N ARG A 573 13.61 -19.34 5.59
CA ARG A 573 12.63 -18.67 6.42
C ARG A 573 12.25 -17.31 5.86
N ARG A 574 13.23 -16.47 5.49
CA ARG A 574 12.96 -15.17 4.85
C ARG A 574 12.19 -15.32 3.55
N MET A 575 12.51 -16.33 2.74
CA MET A 575 11.77 -16.62 1.51
C MET A 575 10.30 -16.93 1.80
N LYS A 576 10.02 -17.69 2.86
CA LYS A 576 8.64 -17.99 3.27
C LYS A 576 7.91 -16.77 3.83
N ASP A 577 8.55 -15.98 4.66
CA ASP A 577 7.98 -14.75 5.23
C ASP A 577 7.62 -13.76 4.10
N MET A 578 8.47 -13.64 3.08
CA MET A 578 8.20 -12.84 1.88
C MET A 578 7.09 -13.45 1.00
N ALA A 579 7.03 -14.76 0.88
CA ALA A 579 5.99 -15.46 0.12
C ALA A 579 4.58 -15.26 0.70
N ALA A 580 4.47 -15.06 2.00
CA ALA A 580 3.19 -14.77 2.66
C ALA A 580 2.61 -13.40 2.25
N ILE A 581 3.45 -12.49 1.75
CA ILE A 581 3.07 -11.11 1.38
C ILE A 581 3.00 -10.94 -0.15
N GLN A 582 3.86 -11.64 -0.90
CA GLN A 582 3.96 -11.50 -2.36
C GLN A 582 3.40 -12.74 -3.08
N SER A 583 2.31 -12.57 -3.81
CA SER A 583 1.66 -13.65 -4.58
C SER A 583 2.56 -14.32 -5.61
N GLY A 584 3.57 -13.62 -6.15
CA GLY A 584 4.55 -14.18 -7.08
C GLY A 584 5.55 -15.18 -6.46
N MET A 585 5.64 -15.26 -5.14
CA MET A 585 6.54 -16.14 -4.40
C MET A 585 5.82 -17.29 -3.67
N ALA A 586 4.55 -17.52 -3.96
CA ALA A 586 3.70 -18.53 -3.29
C ALA A 586 4.33 -19.95 -3.22
N PHE A 587 5.15 -20.32 -4.23
CA PHE A 587 5.87 -21.59 -4.26
C PHE A 587 6.74 -21.82 -3.01
N TYR A 588 7.42 -20.79 -2.51
CA TYR A 588 8.24 -20.90 -1.31
C TYR A 588 7.42 -21.17 -0.04
N GLY A 589 6.18 -20.68 -0.01
CA GLY A 589 5.26 -20.93 1.10
C GLY A 589 4.81 -22.39 1.22
N GLU A 590 4.86 -23.16 0.12
CA GLU A 590 4.48 -24.57 0.08
C GLU A 590 5.61 -25.54 0.41
N LEU A 591 6.88 -25.06 0.40
CA LEU A 591 8.03 -25.89 0.73
C LEU A 591 8.00 -26.33 2.21
N PRO A 592 8.53 -27.54 2.53
CA PRO A 592 8.71 -27.96 3.92
C PRO A 592 9.59 -26.98 4.70
N ASP A 593 9.32 -26.84 5.98
CA ASP A 593 10.23 -26.15 6.89
C ASP A 593 11.48 -27.01 7.13
N SER A 594 12.66 -26.40 6.96
CA SER A 594 13.93 -27.07 7.20
C SER A 594 14.52 -26.63 8.52
N TYR A 595 14.73 -27.59 9.42
CA TYR A 595 15.29 -27.37 10.74
C TYR A 595 16.62 -28.11 10.89
N ASN A 596 17.54 -27.52 11.67
CA ASN A 596 18.73 -28.22 12.14
C ASN A 596 18.51 -28.66 13.59
N LEU A 597 18.64 -29.94 13.87
CA LEU A 597 18.67 -30.48 15.21
C LEU A 597 20.15 -30.62 15.59
N ILE A 598 20.65 -29.69 16.39
CA ILE A 598 22.07 -29.60 16.76
C ILE A 598 22.26 -30.29 18.10
N VAL A 599 22.96 -31.40 18.08
CA VAL A 599 23.37 -32.15 19.31
C VAL A 599 24.62 -31.53 19.83
N ASN A 600 24.58 -31.05 21.09
CA ASN A 600 25.71 -30.46 21.76
C ASN A 600 26.69 -31.55 22.25
N THR A 601 27.82 -31.68 21.58
CA THR A 601 28.83 -32.71 21.89
C THR A 601 29.57 -32.49 23.23
N ASP A 602 29.54 -31.29 23.78
CA ASP A 602 30.15 -30.99 25.09
C ASP A 602 29.21 -31.30 26.27
N HIS A 603 27.93 -31.50 26.04
CA HIS A 603 26.96 -31.72 27.12
C HIS A 603 27.07 -33.14 27.66
N PRO A 604 27.14 -33.33 29.00
CA PRO A 604 27.32 -34.65 29.62
C PRO A 604 26.31 -35.71 29.21
N LEU A 605 25.02 -35.31 28.99
CA LEU A 605 24.00 -36.26 28.56
C LEU A 605 24.20 -36.68 27.08
N SER A 606 24.67 -35.81 26.23
CA SER A 606 25.00 -36.17 24.85
C SER A 606 26.19 -37.09 24.76
N GLN A 607 27.25 -36.81 25.53
CA GLN A 607 28.42 -37.69 25.67
C GLN A 607 28.05 -39.08 26.22
N LYS A 608 27.14 -39.12 27.19
CA LYS A 608 26.61 -40.38 27.70
C LYS A 608 25.87 -41.16 26.60
N VAL A 609 25.00 -40.54 25.82
CA VAL A 609 24.30 -41.21 24.71
C VAL A 609 25.29 -41.76 23.70
N ILE A 610 26.33 -41.02 23.34
CA ILE A 610 27.40 -41.48 22.43
C ILE A 610 28.07 -42.71 22.94
N ALA A 611 28.59 -42.67 24.17
CA ALA A 611 29.30 -43.76 24.80
C ALA A 611 28.44 -45.01 25.01
N ASP A 612 27.20 -44.83 25.46
CA ASP A 612 26.26 -45.94 25.69
C ASP A 612 25.87 -46.61 24.35
N THR A 613 25.69 -45.83 23.27
CA THR A 613 25.40 -46.35 21.94
C THR A 613 26.55 -47.18 21.36
N GLU A 614 27.76 -46.65 21.44
CA GLU A 614 28.97 -47.36 21.00
C GLU A 614 29.13 -48.68 21.76
N SER A 615 28.97 -48.66 23.06
CA SER A 615 29.12 -49.87 23.88
C SER A 615 28.06 -50.93 23.59
N ALA A 616 26.79 -50.51 23.48
CA ALA A 616 25.67 -51.43 23.29
C ALA A 616 25.61 -52.03 21.88
N CYS A 617 25.90 -51.25 20.86
CA CYS A 617 25.74 -51.70 19.47
C CYS A 617 27.03 -52.28 18.86
N LYS A 618 28.18 -52.20 19.54
CA LYS A 618 29.50 -52.59 19.03
C LYS A 618 29.53 -54.00 18.46
N SER A 619 28.99 -54.99 19.19
CA SER A 619 29.03 -56.39 18.73
C SER A 619 28.23 -56.67 17.47
N GLU A 620 27.16 -55.97 17.27
CA GLU A 620 26.28 -56.15 16.10
C GLU A 620 26.72 -55.29 14.90
N LEU A 621 27.27 -54.10 15.15
CA LEU A 621 27.70 -53.17 14.13
C LEU A 621 29.05 -53.53 13.52
N THR A 622 30.02 -54.02 14.30
CA THR A 622 31.40 -54.32 13.80
C THR A 622 31.38 -55.14 12.50
N PRO A 623 30.69 -56.29 12.40
CA PRO A 623 30.72 -57.08 11.16
C PRO A 623 30.10 -56.36 9.94
N ILE A 624 29.06 -55.54 10.21
CA ILE A 624 28.40 -54.77 9.16
C ILE A 624 29.29 -53.64 8.63
N LEU A 625 29.99 -52.96 9.55
CA LEU A 625 30.87 -51.83 9.23
C LEU A 625 32.15 -52.34 8.49
N ASP A 626 32.70 -53.47 8.88
CA ASP A 626 33.84 -54.10 8.21
C ASP A 626 33.46 -54.52 6.73
N GLU A 627 32.25 -55.06 6.58
CA GLU A 627 31.74 -55.43 5.25
C GLU A 627 31.45 -54.18 4.42
N LEU A 628 30.82 -53.16 5.03
CA LEU A 628 30.50 -51.87 4.37
C LEU A 628 31.80 -51.18 3.90
N LYS A 629 32.85 -51.18 4.71
CA LYS A 629 34.15 -50.62 4.33
C LYS A 629 34.69 -51.31 3.11
N THR A 630 34.67 -52.67 3.06
CA THR A 630 35.13 -53.43 1.90
C THR A 630 34.32 -53.10 0.65
N VAL A 631 33.00 -52.97 0.75
CA VAL A 631 32.12 -52.65 -0.35
C VAL A 631 32.34 -51.20 -0.82
N ASN A 632 32.54 -50.23 0.07
CA ASN A 632 32.87 -48.86 -0.29
C ASN A 632 34.22 -48.75 -1.03
N GLU A 633 35.24 -49.43 -0.57
CA GLU A 633 36.55 -49.51 -1.25
C GLU A 633 36.41 -50.07 -2.70
N GLU A 634 35.53 -51.06 -2.92
CA GLU A 634 35.22 -51.59 -4.22
C GLU A 634 34.41 -50.56 -5.09
N ILE A 635 33.46 -49.83 -4.51
CA ILE A 635 32.73 -48.77 -5.20
C ILE A 635 33.68 -47.66 -5.65
N GLU A 636 34.59 -47.19 -4.76
CA GLU A 636 35.58 -46.17 -5.09
C GLU A 636 36.50 -46.63 -6.22
N ARG A 637 36.99 -47.88 -6.16
CA ARG A 637 37.81 -48.45 -7.20
C ARG A 637 37.11 -48.50 -8.55
N LEU A 638 35.84 -48.87 -8.59
CA LEU A 638 35.02 -48.93 -9.81
C LEU A 638 34.68 -47.55 -10.34
N GLN A 639 34.45 -46.61 -9.47
CA GLN A 639 34.19 -45.22 -9.84
C GLN A 639 35.44 -44.53 -10.40
N GLU A 640 36.59 -44.70 -9.78
CA GLU A 640 37.87 -44.19 -10.30
C GLU A 640 38.21 -44.77 -11.67
N ALA A 641 37.90 -46.06 -11.89
CA ALA A 641 38.07 -46.72 -13.18
C ALA A 641 37.15 -46.15 -14.31
N LYS A 642 36.10 -45.44 -13.94
CA LYS A 642 35.16 -44.75 -14.85
C LYS A 642 35.52 -43.29 -15.13
N LYS A 643 36.33 -42.64 -14.28
CA LYS A 643 36.44 -41.17 -14.15
C LYS A 643 36.78 -40.43 -15.45
N ASP A 644 37.45 -41.05 -16.43
CA ASP A 644 37.82 -40.41 -17.68
C ASP A 644 37.25 -41.13 -18.92
N LYS A 645 36.26 -42.03 -18.75
CA LYS A 645 35.67 -42.82 -19.84
C LYS A 645 34.26 -42.35 -20.14
N LYS A 646 33.88 -42.35 -21.42
CA LYS A 646 32.49 -42.17 -21.84
C LYS A 646 31.66 -43.40 -21.48
N ASP A 647 30.38 -43.24 -21.32
CA ASP A 647 29.47 -44.29 -20.84
C ASP A 647 29.45 -45.55 -21.75
N ASP A 648 29.70 -45.37 -23.04
CA ASP A 648 29.86 -46.44 -24.05
C ASP A 648 31.24 -47.16 -24.03
N GLU A 649 32.24 -46.59 -23.40
CA GLU A 649 33.58 -47.14 -23.23
C GLU A 649 33.75 -47.94 -21.94
N ILE A 650 32.75 -47.96 -21.07
CA ILE A 650 32.77 -48.68 -19.79
C ILE A 650 32.24 -50.09 -20.00
N PRO A 651 33.03 -51.13 -19.66
CA PRO A 651 32.59 -52.53 -19.75
C PRO A 651 31.26 -52.75 -19.00
N VAL A 652 30.37 -53.51 -19.61
CA VAL A 652 29.05 -53.83 -19.00
C VAL A 652 29.25 -54.53 -17.64
N ALA A 653 30.27 -55.39 -17.54
CA ALA A 653 30.64 -56.07 -16.29
C ALA A 653 30.98 -55.09 -15.15
N ASP A 654 31.68 -53.98 -15.47
CA ASP A 654 32.03 -52.96 -14.44
C ASP A 654 30.82 -52.13 -14.03
N LYS A 655 29.89 -51.87 -14.96
CA LYS A 655 28.61 -51.20 -14.63
C LYS A 655 27.74 -52.09 -13.72
N GLU A 656 27.63 -53.36 -14.02
CA GLU A 656 26.89 -54.33 -13.23
C GLU A 656 27.53 -54.56 -11.86
N ALA A 657 28.85 -54.64 -11.79
CA ALA A 657 29.61 -54.77 -10.54
C ALA A 657 29.40 -53.54 -9.64
N LEU A 658 29.46 -52.33 -10.21
CA LEU A 658 29.22 -51.11 -9.47
C LEU A 658 27.78 -51.06 -8.93
N LYS A 659 26.81 -51.35 -9.76
CA LYS A 659 25.39 -51.39 -9.32
C LYS A 659 25.16 -52.40 -8.22
N HIS A 660 25.73 -53.59 -8.30
CA HIS A 660 25.64 -54.61 -7.27
C HIS A 660 26.31 -54.18 -5.96
N ALA A 661 27.50 -53.55 -6.05
CA ALA A 661 28.18 -53.03 -4.88
C ALA A 661 27.39 -51.88 -4.21
N GLU A 662 26.81 -50.98 -4.99
CA GLU A 662 25.95 -49.91 -4.50
C GLU A 662 24.67 -50.46 -3.85
N GLU A 663 24.04 -51.48 -4.44
CA GLU A 663 22.86 -52.14 -3.85
C GLU A 663 23.23 -52.82 -2.52
N LYS A 664 24.37 -53.51 -2.47
CA LYS A 664 24.87 -54.15 -1.26
C LYS A 664 25.23 -53.16 -0.16
N ALA A 665 25.87 -52.05 -0.51
CA ALA A 665 26.15 -50.95 0.46
C ALA A 665 24.82 -50.39 1.01
N LYS A 666 23.80 -50.22 0.19
CA LYS A 666 22.49 -49.78 0.60
C LYS A 666 21.82 -50.76 1.57
N GLU A 667 21.91 -52.07 1.31
CA GLU A 667 21.38 -53.09 2.23
C GLU A 667 22.09 -53.08 3.58
N LEU A 668 23.44 -52.94 3.58
CA LEU A 668 24.25 -52.90 4.83
C LEU A 668 23.93 -51.67 5.65
N ARG A 669 23.81 -50.50 5.00
CA ARG A 669 23.38 -49.26 5.67
C ARG A 669 21.96 -49.35 6.22
N ALA A 670 21.05 -50.04 5.52
CA ALA A 670 19.70 -50.28 6.08
C ALA A 670 19.72 -51.16 7.32
N LYS A 671 20.56 -52.23 7.33
CA LYS A 671 20.73 -53.09 8.53
C LYS A 671 21.36 -52.30 9.69
N GLU A 672 22.40 -51.53 9.43
CA GLU A 672 23.00 -50.62 10.43
C GLU A 672 21.95 -49.68 11.02
N SER A 673 21.17 -49.01 10.17
CA SER A 673 20.10 -48.10 10.57
C SER A 673 19.01 -48.79 11.42
N ASP A 674 18.65 -50.03 11.07
CA ASP A 674 17.64 -50.79 11.85
C ASP A 674 18.14 -51.19 13.21
N ILE A 675 19.40 -51.57 13.37
CA ILE A 675 20.03 -51.85 14.68
C ILE A 675 20.03 -50.59 15.55
N LEU A 676 20.52 -49.49 15.01
CA LEU A 676 20.60 -48.21 15.71
C LEU A 676 19.24 -47.69 16.12
N LYS A 677 18.24 -47.79 15.23
CA LYS A 677 16.85 -47.45 15.53
C LYS A 677 16.26 -48.31 16.65
N THR A 678 16.50 -49.63 16.61
CA THR A 678 16.02 -50.56 17.63
C THR A 678 16.61 -50.18 18.98
N TYR A 679 17.91 -49.88 19.06
CA TYR A 679 18.58 -49.40 20.25
C TYR A 679 17.96 -48.07 20.75
N ALA A 680 17.78 -47.10 19.85
CA ALA A 680 17.22 -45.81 20.18
C ALA A 680 15.77 -45.94 20.74
N ASP A 681 14.95 -46.80 20.13
CA ASP A 681 13.59 -47.08 20.61
C ASP A 681 13.54 -47.69 22.03
N GLN A 682 14.62 -48.42 22.42
CA GLN A 682 14.75 -49.01 23.73
C GLN A 682 15.46 -48.09 24.76
N THR A 683 15.97 -46.93 24.30
CA THR A 683 16.74 -45.98 25.12
C THR A 683 15.94 -44.72 25.40
N PRO A 684 15.22 -44.62 26.55
CA PRO A 684 14.33 -43.50 26.85
C PRO A 684 15.04 -42.13 26.85
N LEU A 685 16.34 -42.09 27.14
CA LEU A 685 17.11 -40.85 27.23
C LEU A 685 17.19 -40.12 25.89
N VAL A 686 17.45 -40.85 24.78
CA VAL A 686 17.53 -40.25 23.44
C VAL A 686 16.22 -39.55 23.06
N ARG A 687 15.11 -40.28 23.23
CA ARG A 687 13.78 -39.74 22.98
C ARG A 687 13.45 -38.56 23.88
N GLN A 688 13.86 -38.61 25.14
CA GLN A 688 13.64 -37.55 26.11
C GLN A 688 14.35 -36.25 25.70
N LEU A 689 15.60 -36.36 25.24
CA LEU A 689 16.39 -35.21 24.81
C LEU A 689 15.81 -34.58 23.55
N VAL A 690 15.39 -35.38 22.56
CA VAL A 690 14.74 -34.90 21.33
C VAL A 690 13.42 -34.22 21.67
N ASP A 691 12.54 -34.87 22.44
CA ASP A 691 11.25 -34.32 22.82
C ASP A 691 11.39 -33.03 23.65
N LEU A 692 12.41 -32.91 24.49
CA LEU A 692 12.70 -31.67 25.25
C LEU A 692 13.04 -30.50 24.31
N ALA A 693 13.87 -30.75 23.28
CA ALA A 693 14.24 -29.76 22.32
C ALA A 693 13.01 -29.32 21.44
N LEU A 694 12.18 -30.30 21.07
CA LEU A 694 10.94 -30.02 20.36
C LEU A 694 9.93 -29.22 21.20
N LEU A 695 9.83 -29.54 22.50
CA LEU A 695 8.98 -28.80 23.44
C LEU A 695 9.43 -27.35 23.59
N SER A 696 10.74 -27.12 23.74
CA SER A 696 11.31 -25.77 23.85
C SER A 696 11.06 -24.90 22.62
N ASN A 697 10.73 -25.50 21.48
CA ASN A 697 10.41 -24.82 20.23
C ASN A 697 8.90 -24.86 19.87
N ASN A 698 8.02 -25.18 20.82
CA ASN A 698 6.57 -25.32 20.62
C ASN A 698 6.16 -26.36 19.54
N MET A 699 7.07 -27.28 19.21
CA MET A 699 6.88 -28.29 18.17
C MET A 699 6.30 -29.61 18.74
N LEU A 700 6.29 -29.80 20.07
CA LEU A 700 5.75 -30.99 20.75
C LEU A 700 4.31 -30.71 21.20
N LYS A 701 3.33 -31.37 20.61
CA LYS A 701 1.90 -31.14 20.88
C LYS A 701 1.13 -32.47 20.99
N GLY A 702 -0.09 -32.38 21.51
CA GLY A 702 -1.06 -33.49 21.51
C GLY A 702 -0.54 -34.76 22.17
N GLU A 703 -0.65 -35.91 21.51
CA GLU A 703 -0.27 -37.22 22.00
C GLU A 703 1.23 -37.32 22.33
N ALA A 704 2.09 -36.72 21.51
CA ALA A 704 3.54 -36.70 21.74
C ALA A 704 3.90 -35.98 23.04
N LEU A 705 3.30 -34.84 23.32
CA LEU A 705 3.47 -34.09 24.57
C LEU A 705 2.98 -34.93 25.77
N SER A 706 1.84 -35.60 25.67
CA SER A 706 1.32 -36.46 26.75
C SER A 706 2.29 -37.63 27.06
N LYS A 707 2.81 -38.28 26.02
CA LYS A 707 3.84 -39.35 26.17
C LYS A 707 5.13 -38.82 26.79
N PHE A 708 5.57 -37.63 26.39
CA PHE A 708 6.74 -36.98 26.98
C PHE A 708 6.55 -36.72 28.47
N ILE A 709 5.42 -36.14 28.87
CA ILE A 709 5.11 -35.87 30.27
C ILE A 709 5.13 -37.16 31.09
N LYS A 710 4.44 -38.22 30.59
CA LYS A 710 4.41 -39.52 31.28
C LYS A 710 5.81 -40.10 31.47
N ARG A 711 6.63 -40.13 30.44
CA ARG A 711 8.01 -40.60 30.50
C ARG A 711 8.86 -39.74 31.42
N SER A 712 8.69 -38.42 31.44
CA SER A 712 9.39 -37.52 32.34
C SER A 712 9.11 -37.84 33.81
N VAL A 713 7.85 -38.15 34.15
CA VAL A 713 7.44 -38.54 35.50
C VAL A 713 8.03 -39.91 35.89
N GLU A 714 8.09 -40.84 34.92
CA GLU A 714 8.70 -42.19 35.17
C GLU A 714 10.23 -42.13 35.38
N MET A 715 10.91 -41.06 34.89
CA MET A 715 12.35 -40.84 35.02
C MET A 715 12.75 -40.11 36.31
N LEU A 716 11.80 -39.45 36.99
CA LEU A 716 11.99 -38.80 38.29
C LEU A 716 11.90 -39.82 39.42
#